data_0e6c6e30215e7d9f5ecf4eeb1c31c1b9
#
_entry.id   0e6c6e30215e7d9f5ecf4eeb1c31c1b9
#
_cell.length_a   1.000
_cell.length_b   1.000
_cell.length_c   1.000
_cell.angle_alpha   90.00
_cell.angle_beta   90.00
_cell.angle_gamma   90.00
#
_symmetry.space_group_name_H-M   'P 1'
#
loop_
_entity.id
_entity.type
_entity.pdbx_description
1 polymer ?
#
loop_
_entity_poly.entity_id
_entity_poly.type
_entity_poly.pdbx_seq_one_letter_code
_entity_poly.pdbx_strand_id
1 'polypeptide(L)'
;MKKIFTLFVAVWAIAASYAAPARPGWRTKTQPDGTTIEVQLVGDECHHYWVNRDGQRVQADNNGYWQVLAEQYTPATHATQRKAAARRISQQKMAKAPAMGSPKGLVILVNFQNYRYQEVNTQSAMNDLMNSDQYTYDGAIGSVRQYFSDQSNGQYTPVFDVIGPVTLPYDMAYYGGNTNGVEGNDLRPGDMVVEACSIANELHNVDFTQYDNDKDGYVDFVYVLYAGMGEADGGAANTIWPHAWDLESAKYFGNCSYNNEQRIFDGKQVKNYACSGELSSIMEGQVATGITRTGIGTIAHEFSHVIGLQDLYDISYGQNYLNYMTPGAWHIMDEGSYNNNGKTPPSYTIYDKYYLGWETPVNPGNEAQVLTMAAGKGYQIASSNELLSATTTNAVYYIENRQKQGWDAHLPGHGLLIWKIMYNQIYWRENTTNSIDGTVRYALISATGQTIGIGTDADAFPGSTNTTSWTGLMGKELTNINESNGVITLNYIDEVSDEPKEIHVEGMQYANAFYYTNDSTEYYYFDLYKDENQTTGELICPEIDFTVVAKSKTAINGTYDILKGYCSRSAGEKVEIDTIQPASVTIQHVNDKGDYSMKGSFVGTDGINYSFDAVVHVTAKDTDNYYSEITLDESTTPTRVENTDGRTAATHKILRNGQLLIITHESIYKVDGQKMQ
;
A
#
# COMPACT_ATOMS: atom_id res chain seq x y z
N MET A 1 48.77 13.71 -23.88
CA MET A 1 47.57 14.46 -23.48
C MET A 1 46.41 13.51 -23.52
N LYS A 2 46.10 12.87 -22.39
CA LYS A 2 44.91 11.99 -22.24
C LYS A 2 43.76 12.89 -21.84
N LYS A 3 42.74 12.96 -22.69
CA LYS A 3 41.45 13.60 -22.38
C LYS A 3 40.64 12.65 -21.49
N ILE A 4 40.47 13.02 -20.23
CA ILE A 4 39.53 12.40 -19.30
C ILE A 4 38.17 12.95 -19.68
N PHE A 5 37.28 12.08 -20.20
CA PHE A 5 35.86 12.37 -20.34
C PHE A 5 35.22 12.09 -18.99
N THR A 6 34.89 13.15 -18.27
CA THR A 6 34.07 13.05 -17.05
C THR A 6 32.63 12.92 -17.51
N LEU A 7 32.07 11.73 -17.36
CA LEU A 7 30.67 11.44 -17.60
C LEU A 7 29.89 12.03 -16.40
N PHE A 8 29.25 13.17 -16.61
CA PHE A 8 28.23 13.68 -15.68
C PHE A 8 26.99 12.79 -15.79
N VAL A 9 26.84 11.84 -14.89
CA VAL A 9 25.56 11.17 -14.66
C VAL A 9 24.69 12.17 -13.90
N ALA A 10 23.77 12.82 -14.62
CA ALA A 10 22.73 13.61 -13.99
C ALA A 10 21.78 12.62 -13.27
N VAL A 11 21.93 12.50 -11.97
CA VAL A 11 20.99 11.77 -11.11
C VAL A 11 19.74 12.65 -10.98
N TRP A 12 18.68 12.24 -11.64
CA TRP A 12 17.37 12.89 -11.53
C TRP A 12 16.69 12.36 -10.27
N ALA A 13 16.30 13.29 -9.42
CA ALA A 13 15.66 13.00 -8.14
C ALA A 13 14.12 13.10 -8.26
N ILE A 14 13.38 12.23 -7.62
CA ILE A 14 11.90 12.12 -7.70
C ILE A 14 11.31 12.12 -6.27
N ALA A 15 10.26 12.90 -6.01
CA ALA A 15 9.54 12.99 -4.74
C ALA A 15 8.30 12.07 -4.71
N ALA A 16 7.95 11.56 -3.53
CA ALA A 16 6.72 10.83 -3.31
C ALA A 16 5.53 11.79 -3.08
N SER A 17 4.35 11.41 -3.54
CA SER A 17 3.09 12.07 -3.25
C SER A 17 2.45 11.36 -2.06
N TYR A 18 2.07 12.10 -1.03
CA TYR A 18 1.47 11.60 0.20
C TYR A 18 0.23 12.43 0.52
N ALA A 19 -0.88 11.78 0.90
CA ALA A 19 -2.07 12.49 1.35
C ALA A 19 -3.02 11.56 2.10
N ALA A 20 -3.86 12.14 2.96
CA ALA A 20 -4.95 11.39 3.56
C ALA A 20 -5.92 10.85 2.51
N PRO A 21 -6.42 9.61 2.66
CA PRO A 21 -7.47 9.09 1.79
C PRO A 21 -8.76 9.90 1.96
N ALA A 22 -9.67 9.82 0.98
CA ALA A 22 -11.01 10.38 1.13
C ALA A 22 -11.65 9.88 2.43
N ARG A 23 -12.20 10.78 3.23
CA ARG A 23 -12.85 10.42 4.49
C ARG A 23 -14.03 9.49 4.25
N PRO A 24 -14.04 8.29 4.82
CA PRO A 24 -15.12 7.33 4.66
C PRO A 24 -16.46 7.89 5.10
N GLY A 25 -17.52 7.46 4.45
CA GLY A 25 -18.89 7.72 4.84
C GLY A 25 -19.72 8.49 3.82
N TRP A 26 -21.03 8.42 4.02
CA TRP A 26 -22.04 8.91 3.10
C TRP A 26 -22.41 10.36 3.38
N ARG A 27 -22.65 11.12 2.34
CA ARG A 27 -23.09 12.52 2.40
C ARG A 27 -24.37 12.67 1.60
N THR A 28 -25.38 13.28 2.22
CA THR A 28 -26.61 13.62 1.54
C THR A 28 -26.40 14.92 0.76
N LYS A 29 -26.55 14.86 -0.56
CA LYS A 29 -26.56 16.05 -1.43
C LYS A 29 -27.97 16.33 -1.87
N THR A 30 -28.40 17.61 -1.73
CA THR A 30 -29.71 18.06 -2.17
C THR A 30 -29.60 18.54 -3.63
N GLN A 31 -30.47 18.04 -4.48
CA GLN A 31 -30.56 18.41 -5.88
C GLN A 31 -31.42 19.69 -6.07
N PRO A 32 -31.34 20.37 -7.20
CA PRO A 32 -32.07 21.63 -7.45
C PRO A 32 -33.60 21.51 -7.34
N ASP A 33 -34.15 20.32 -7.58
CA ASP A 33 -35.58 20.04 -7.43
C ASP A 33 -36.00 19.69 -5.98
N GLY A 34 -35.06 19.72 -5.05
CA GLY A 34 -35.30 19.39 -3.63
C GLY A 34 -35.19 17.90 -3.30
N THR A 35 -35.00 17.02 -4.28
CA THR A 35 -34.69 15.60 -4.04
C THR A 35 -33.27 15.44 -3.49
N THR A 36 -33.00 14.32 -2.86
CA THR A 36 -31.68 14.02 -2.29
C THR A 36 -31.06 12.79 -2.88
N ILE A 37 -29.73 12.77 -2.93
CA ILE A 37 -28.93 11.60 -3.25
C ILE A 37 -27.88 11.38 -2.17
N GLU A 38 -27.60 10.13 -1.82
CA GLU A 38 -26.48 9.79 -0.96
C GLU A 38 -25.28 9.43 -1.82
N VAL A 39 -24.17 10.07 -1.51
CA VAL A 39 -22.89 9.89 -2.23
C VAL A 39 -21.75 9.74 -1.25
N GLN A 40 -20.73 8.98 -1.65
CA GLN A 40 -19.47 8.82 -0.92
C GLN A 40 -18.31 9.24 -1.81
N LEU A 41 -17.39 10.04 -1.27
CA LEU A 41 -16.13 10.36 -1.92
C LEU A 41 -15.16 9.20 -1.74
N VAL A 42 -14.41 8.88 -2.79
CA VAL A 42 -13.45 7.80 -2.83
C VAL A 42 -12.21 8.29 -3.55
N GLY A 43 -11.04 7.89 -3.05
CA GLY A 43 -9.80 8.25 -3.71
C GLY A 43 -8.82 9.00 -2.82
N ASP A 44 -7.87 9.65 -3.45
CA ASP A 44 -6.83 10.46 -2.85
C ASP A 44 -6.59 11.76 -3.65
N GLU A 45 -5.57 12.51 -3.30
CA GLU A 45 -5.20 13.79 -3.94
C GLU A 45 -4.90 13.66 -5.43
N CYS A 46 -4.50 12.48 -5.89
CA CYS A 46 -4.15 12.25 -7.29
C CYS A 46 -5.34 11.79 -8.12
N HIS A 47 -6.27 11.11 -7.49
CA HIS A 47 -7.47 10.59 -8.16
C HIS A 47 -8.58 10.31 -7.17
N HIS A 48 -9.68 11.02 -7.31
CA HIS A 48 -10.86 10.87 -6.48
C HIS A 48 -12.13 11.08 -7.29
N TYR A 49 -13.24 10.51 -6.77
CA TYR A 49 -14.55 10.63 -7.41
C TYR A 49 -15.67 10.21 -6.45
N TRP A 50 -16.89 10.54 -6.82
CA TRP A 50 -18.05 10.20 -6.02
C TRP A 50 -18.75 8.94 -6.51
N VAL A 51 -19.25 8.13 -5.58
CA VAL A 51 -20.09 6.94 -5.86
C VAL A 51 -21.42 7.05 -5.15
N ASN A 52 -22.48 6.44 -5.73
CA ASN A 52 -23.77 6.25 -5.07
C ASN A 52 -23.81 4.94 -4.27
N ARG A 53 -24.94 4.65 -3.61
CA ARG A 53 -25.13 3.42 -2.82
C ARG A 53 -25.01 2.12 -3.63
N ASP A 54 -25.18 2.19 -4.92
CA ASP A 54 -25.02 1.05 -5.82
C ASP A 54 -23.56 0.88 -6.30
N GLY A 55 -22.63 1.71 -5.79
CA GLY A 55 -21.21 1.73 -6.17
C GLY A 55 -20.96 2.31 -7.57
N GLN A 56 -21.99 2.95 -8.18
CA GLN A 56 -21.83 3.60 -9.47
C GLN A 56 -21.22 4.97 -9.30
N ARG A 57 -20.29 5.30 -10.19
CA ARG A 57 -19.68 6.64 -10.24
C ARG A 57 -20.71 7.69 -10.58
N VAL A 58 -20.76 8.77 -9.83
CA VAL A 58 -21.71 9.87 -10.00
C VAL A 58 -21.02 11.22 -9.98
N GLN A 59 -21.59 12.17 -10.70
CA GLN A 59 -21.11 13.54 -10.76
C GLN A 59 -22.29 14.50 -10.89
N ALA A 60 -22.17 15.69 -10.27
CA ALA A 60 -23.14 16.75 -10.50
C ALA A 60 -22.93 17.37 -11.89
N ASP A 61 -24.01 17.56 -12.66
CA ASP A 61 -24.00 18.30 -13.91
C ASP A 61 -23.93 19.82 -13.67
N ASN A 62 -23.84 20.60 -14.74
CA ASN A 62 -23.77 22.06 -14.66
C ASN A 62 -25.02 22.71 -14.02
N ASN A 63 -26.12 21.97 -13.89
CA ASN A 63 -27.35 22.43 -13.24
C ASN A 63 -27.44 21.93 -11.79
N GLY A 64 -26.45 21.18 -11.29
CA GLY A 64 -26.38 20.66 -9.94
C GLY A 64 -27.11 19.31 -9.73
N TYR A 65 -27.58 18.66 -10.82
CA TYR A 65 -28.16 17.33 -10.71
C TYR A 65 -27.08 16.25 -10.76
N TRP A 66 -27.09 15.36 -9.78
CA TRP A 66 -26.19 14.22 -9.71
C TRP A 66 -26.64 13.11 -10.66
N GLN A 67 -25.74 12.72 -11.56
CA GLN A 67 -26.00 11.73 -12.61
C GLN A 67 -24.96 10.62 -12.57
N VAL A 68 -25.39 9.40 -12.90
CA VAL A 68 -24.50 8.26 -13.08
C VAL A 68 -23.69 8.48 -14.36
N LEU A 69 -22.38 8.37 -14.27
CA LEU A 69 -21.48 8.46 -15.41
C LEU A 69 -21.47 7.13 -16.17
N ALA A 70 -21.63 7.21 -17.50
CA ALA A 70 -21.69 6.02 -18.37
C ALA A 70 -20.33 5.35 -18.59
N GLU A 71 -19.23 6.03 -18.29
CA GLU A 71 -17.87 5.50 -18.49
C GLU A 71 -17.46 4.60 -17.33
N GLN A 72 -17.11 3.36 -17.67
CA GLN A 72 -16.43 2.48 -16.75
C GLN A 72 -14.98 2.97 -16.58
N TYR A 73 -14.63 3.34 -15.36
CA TYR A 73 -13.26 3.62 -14.97
C TYR A 73 -12.34 2.42 -15.28
N THR A 74 -11.22 2.67 -15.94
CA THR A 74 -10.17 1.67 -16.15
C THR A 74 -8.99 1.95 -15.21
N PRO A 75 -8.82 1.19 -14.12
CA PRO A 75 -7.75 1.37 -13.12
C PRO A 75 -6.34 1.37 -13.72
N ALA A 76 -6.16 0.65 -14.84
CA ALA A 76 -4.86 0.50 -15.49
C ALA A 76 -4.23 1.81 -15.97
N THR A 77 -5.02 2.81 -16.34
CA THR A 77 -4.51 4.09 -16.85
C THR A 77 -3.93 4.93 -15.72
N HIS A 78 -4.59 4.95 -14.56
CA HIS A 78 -4.14 5.73 -13.40
C HIS A 78 -2.98 5.07 -12.66
N ALA A 79 -2.99 3.75 -12.49
CA ALA A 79 -1.84 3.03 -11.96
C ALA A 79 -0.58 3.27 -12.81
N THR A 80 -0.72 3.39 -14.15
CA THR A 80 0.40 3.70 -15.05
C THR A 80 0.85 5.15 -14.92
N GLN A 81 -0.08 6.10 -14.79
CA GLN A 81 0.24 7.51 -14.59
C GLN A 81 0.91 7.73 -13.23
N ARG A 82 0.38 7.12 -12.16
CA ARG A 82 0.98 7.14 -10.82
C ARG A 82 2.35 6.48 -10.79
N LYS A 83 2.52 5.34 -11.45
CA LYS A 83 3.81 4.67 -11.58
C LYS A 83 4.83 5.53 -12.34
N ALA A 84 4.40 6.27 -13.35
CA ALA A 84 5.25 7.22 -14.07
C ALA A 84 5.58 8.45 -13.20
N ALA A 85 4.61 8.93 -12.44
CA ALA A 85 4.77 10.00 -11.46
C ALA A 85 5.68 9.53 -10.32
N ALA A 86 5.39 8.42 -9.66
CA ALA A 86 6.21 7.83 -8.60
C ALA A 86 7.66 7.60 -9.05
N ARG A 87 7.90 7.09 -10.27
CA ARG A 87 9.25 6.93 -10.82
C ARG A 87 10.00 8.24 -11.03
N ARG A 88 9.31 9.34 -11.32
CA ARG A 88 9.92 10.66 -11.43
C ARG A 88 10.16 11.30 -10.06
N ILE A 89 9.28 11.00 -9.13
CA ILE A 89 9.28 11.52 -7.76
C ILE A 89 10.31 10.81 -6.86
N SER A 90 10.55 9.49 -7.01
CA SER A 90 11.43 8.68 -6.14
C SER A 90 12.93 9.02 -6.22
N GLN A 91 13.33 9.91 -7.12
CA GLN A 91 14.74 10.31 -7.25
C GLN A 91 15.10 11.54 -6.38
N GLN A 92 14.13 12.26 -5.81
CA GLN A 92 14.40 13.30 -4.81
C GLN A 92 14.17 12.68 -3.43
N LYS A 93 15.24 12.50 -2.70
CA LYS A 93 15.19 12.17 -1.28
C LYS A 93 14.33 13.25 -0.61
N MET A 94 13.11 12.92 -0.14
CA MET A 94 12.50 13.77 0.89
C MET A 94 13.53 13.79 2.03
N ALA A 95 14.04 14.96 2.35
CA ALA A 95 14.80 15.11 3.57
C ALA A 95 13.83 14.77 4.70
N LYS A 96 14.08 13.66 5.41
CA LYS A 96 13.31 13.31 6.59
C LYS A 96 13.55 14.42 7.60
N ALA A 97 12.49 15.03 8.12
CA ALA A 97 12.63 15.81 9.33
C ALA A 97 13.13 14.89 10.46
N PRO A 98 13.86 15.43 11.43
CA PRO A 98 14.30 14.64 12.57
C PRO A 98 13.09 13.98 13.27
N ALA A 99 13.15 12.66 13.45
CA ALA A 99 12.13 11.91 14.19
C ALA A 99 12.49 11.71 15.66
N MET A 100 13.41 12.50 16.19
CA MET A 100 13.91 12.45 17.56
C MET A 100 14.10 13.86 18.13
N GLY A 101 14.02 13.97 19.46
CA GLY A 101 14.21 15.25 20.15
C GLY A 101 12.98 16.15 20.09
N SER A 102 13.21 17.45 20.13
CA SER A 102 12.15 18.48 20.13
C SER A 102 12.36 19.45 18.96
N PRO A 103 12.24 18.99 17.70
CA PRO A 103 12.42 19.88 16.57
C PRO A 103 11.31 20.93 16.53
N LYS A 104 11.66 22.11 16.01
CA LYS A 104 10.69 23.17 15.74
C LYS A 104 10.07 22.99 14.36
N GLY A 105 8.75 23.11 14.26
CA GLY A 105 7.99 23.16 13.01
C GLY A 105 7.23 24.47 12.86
N LEU A 106 7.14 24.98 11.65
CA LEU A 106 6.36 26.18 11.34
C LEU A 106 4.96 25.79 10.89
N VAL A 107 3.95 26.32 11.56
CA VAL A 107 2.52 26.16 11.18
C VAL A 107 1.97 27.53 10.82
N ILE A 108 1.52 27.69 9.57
CA ILE A 108 0.95 28.94 9.09
C ILE A 108 -0.57 28.76 8.90
N LEU A 109 -1.34 29.56 9.63
CA LEU A 109 -2.78 29.64 9.44
C LEU A 109 -3.07 30.53 8.23
N VAL A 110 -3.92 30.04 7.31
CA VAL A 110 -4.17 30.71 6.03
C VAL A 110 -5.64 31.02 5.83
N ASN A 111 -5.94 32.29 5.54
CA ASN A 111 -7.21 32.74 4.98
C ASN A 111 -7.09 32.94 3.46
N PHE A 112 -8.18 32.69 2.74
CA PHE A 112 -8.35 33.07 1.34
C PHE A 112 -9.21 34.34 1.23
N GLN A 113 -9.39 34.91 0.03
CA GLN A 113 -10.26 36.05 -0.15
C GLN A 113 -11.73 35.71 0.16
N ASN A 114 -12.16 34.51 -0.20
CA ASN A 114 -13.53 34.01 -0.05
C ASN A 114 -13.73 33.06 1.14
N TYR A 115 -12.67 32.61 1.82
CA TYR A 115 -12.75 31.75 3.01
C TYR A 115 -11.90 32.31 4.15
N ARG A 116 -12.52 32.42 5.33
CA ARG A 116 -11.87 32.90 6.55
C ARG A 116 -12.03 31.87 7.64
N TYR A 117 -11.06 31.82 8.54
CA TYR A 117 -11.20 31.07 9.80
C TYR A 117 -12.48 31.43 10.52
N GLN A 118 -13.14 30.44 11.09
CA GLN A 118 -14.28 30.69 11.99
C GLN A 118 -13.79 31.44 13.23
N GLU A 119 -14.63 32.36 13.76
CA GLU A 119 -14.27 33.21 14.91
C GLU A 119 -13.84 32.42 16.15
N VAL A 120 -14.36 31.18 16.32
CA VAL A 120 -14.03 30.30 17.43
C VAL A 120 -12.67 29.58 17.24
N ASN A 121 -12.12 29.60 16.05
CA ASN A 121 -10.86 28.96 15.68
C ASN A 121 -9.74 30.01 15.64
N THR A 122 -9.53 30.68 16.75
CA THR A 122 -8.48 31.69 16.90
C THR A 122 -7.08 31.07 16.78
N GLN A 123 -6.06 31.91 16.54
CA GLN A 123 -4.66 31.47 16.57
C GLN A 123 -4.32 30.72 17.86
N SER A 124 -4.79 31.21 19.02
CA SER A 124 -4.58 30.53 20.30
C SER A 124 -5.24 29.15 20.32
N ALA A 125 -6.47 29.03 19.81
CA ALA A 125 -7.17 27.74 19.74
C ALA A 125 -6.47 26.75 18.81
N MET A 126 -5.89 27.22 17.70
CA MET A 126 -5.11 26.38 16.80
C MET A 126 -3.71 26.05 17.37
N ASN A 127 -3.12 26.98 18.15
CA ASN A 127 -1.90 26.67 18.89
C ASN A 127 -2.16 25.59 19.96
N ASP A 128 -3.30 25.62 20.64
CA ASP A 128 -3.67 24.59 21.61
C ASP A 128 -3.87 23.22 20.93
N LEU A 129 -4.51 23.19 19.76
CA LEU A 129 -4.62 21.98 18.92
C LEU A 129 -3.24 21.36 18.60
N MET A 130 -2.26 22.22 18.30
CA MET A 130 -0.92 21.76 17.92
C MET A 130 -0.04 21.38 19.11
N ASN A 131 -0.09 22.14 20.24
CA ASN A 131 0.94 22.09 21.27
C ASN A 131 0.46 21.78 22.69
N SER A 132 -0.82 21.94 23.02
CA SER A 132 -1.27 21.87 24.42
C SER A 132 -1.15 20.46 25.00
N ASP A 133 -0.55 20.33 26.17
CA ASP A 133 -0.46 19.06 26.89
C ASP A 133 -1.83 18.63 27.52
N GLN A 134 -2.87 19.46 27.41
CA GLN A 134 -4.21 19.24 27.94
C GLN A 134 -5.31 19.60 26.93
N TYR A 135 -5.08 19.33 25.67
CA TYR A 135 -6.07 19.60 24.63
C TYR A 135 -7.23 18.60 24.71
N THR A 136 -8.43 19.12 24.98
CA THR A 136 -9.66 18.30 25.18
C THR A 136 -10.84 18.82 24.39
N TYR A 137 -10.63 19.70 23.42
CA TYR A 137 -11.71 20.27 22.63
C TYR A 137 -12.55 19.19 21.96
N ASP A 138 -13.88 19.24 22.18
CA ASP A 138 -14.87 18.37 21.55
C ASP A 138 -14.57 16.85 21.71
N GLY A 139 -14.01 16.45 22.86
CA GLY A 139 -13.68 15.06 23.18
C GLY A 139 -12.33 14.58 22.67
N ALA A 140 -11.45 15.46 22.21
CA ALA A 140 -10.04 15.14 22.00
C ALA A 140 -9.36 14.75 23.32
N ILE A 141 -8.31 13.96 23.26
CA ILE A 141 -7.56 13.47 24.42
C ILE A 141 -6.12 14.00 24.49
N GLY A 142 -5.74 14.86 23.56
CA GLY A 142 -4.43 15.47 23.46
C GLY A 142 -4.25 16.25 22.16
N SER A 143 -3.18 17.04 22.08
CA SER A 143 -2.76 17.79 20.90
C SER A 143 -1.93 16.93 19.93
N VAL A 144 -1.57 17.52 18.78
CA VAL A 144 -0.64 16.91 17.82
C VAL A 144 0.71 16.59 18.49
N ARG A 145 1.26 17.55 19.25
CA ARG A 145 2.49 17.34 20.02
C ARG A 145 2.36 16.21 21.03
N GLN A 146 1.25 16.18 21.79
CA GLN A 146 1.01 15.14 22.78
C GLN A 146 0.92 13.77 22.12
N TYR A 147 0.25 13.66 20.97
CA TYR A 147 0.20 12.41 20.22
C TYR A 147 1.59 11.87 19.91
N PHE A 148 2.48 12.67 19.30
CA PHE A 148 3.83 12.23 18.97
C PHE A 148 4.68 11.94 20.22
N SER A 149 4.53 12.72 21.27
CA SER A 149 5.20 12.46 22.54
C SER A 149 4.81 11.10 23.12
N ASP A 150 3.52 10.79 23.15
CA ASP A 150 3.00 9.51 23.66
C ASP A 150 3.44 8.33 22.79
N GLN A 151 3.39 8.48 21.45
CA GLN A 151 3.80 7.42 20.53
C GLN A 151 5.28 7.05 20.65
N SER A 152 6.12 8.05 20.93
CA SER A 152 7.57 7.91 21.01
C SER A 152 8.09 7.67 22.44
N ASN A 153 7.22 7.53 23.43
CA ASN A 153 7.61 7.52 24.85
C ASN A 153 8.46 8.77 25.25
N GLY A 154 8.11 9.94 24.73
CA GLY A 154 8.79 11.20 24.98
C GLY A 154 10.09 11.41 24.21
N GLN A 155 10.49 10.51 23.33
CA GLN A 155 11.71 10.64 22.55
C GLN A 155 11.57 11.65 21.39
N TYR A 156 10.33 11.91 20.94
CA TYR A 156 10.01 12.86 19.91
C TYR A 156 8.88 13.78 20.39
N THR A 157 9.21 15.05 20.64
CA THR A 157 8.29 16.05 21.20
C THR A 157 8.36 17.33 20.36
N PRO A 158 7.83 17.32 19.11
CA PRO A 158 7.93 18.47 18.24
C PRO A 158 7.25 19.70 18.87
N VAL A 159 7.77 20.88 18.56
CA VAL A 159 7.20 22.16 19.02
C VAL A 159 6.77 22.95 17.78
N PHE A 160 5.52 23.38 17.73
CA PHE A 160 4.98 24.09 16.60
C PHE A 160 4.81 25.57 16.87
N ASP A 161 5.49 26.41 16.11
CA ASP A 161 5.22 27.85 16.10
C ASP A 161 4.04 28.13 15.18
N VAL A 162 2.89 28.49 15.75
CA VAL A 162 1.65 28.75 15.01
C VAL A 162 1.51 30.23 14.71
N ILE A 163 1.55 30.60 13.43
CA ILE A 163 1.57 31.98 12.92
C ILE A 163 0.30 32.28 12.13
N GLY A 164 -0.19 33.50 12.21
CA GLY A 164 -1.31 33.97 11.39
C GLY A 164 -2.63 34.09 12.15
N PRO A 165 -3.81 34.08 11.48
CA PRO A 165 -3.99 33.78 10.05
C PRO A 165 -3.46 34.86 9.12
N VAL A 166 -2.66 34.47 8.14
CA VAL A 166 -2.31 35.33 6.98
C VAL A 166 -3.39 35.24 5.92
N THR A 167 -3.57 36.28 5.10
CA THR A 167 -4.57 36.25 4.03
C THR A 167 -3.88 36.21 2.67
N LEU A 168 -4.11 35.15 1.92
CA LEU A 168 -3.60 35.01 0.56
C LEU A 168 -4.32 35.89 -0.43
N PRO A 169 -3.69 36.23 -1.57
CA PRO A 169 -4.22 37.21 -2.54
C PRO A 169 -5.43 36.71 -3.36
N TYR A 170 -5.67 35.40 -3.40
CA TYR A 170 -6.72 34.80 -4.25
C TYR A 170 -7.74 34.01 -3.46
N ASP A 171 -8.81 33.60 -4.12
CA ASP A 171 -9.81 32.67 -3.61
C ASP A 171 -9.24 31.25 -3.46
N MET A 172 -9.83 30.43 -2.60
CA MET A 172 -9.41 29.04 -2.39
C MET A 172 -9.35 28.25 -3.70
N ALA A 173 -10.32 28.45 -4.60
CA ALA A 173 -10.37 27.78 -5.90
C ALA A 173 -9.17 28.05 -6.82
N TYR A 174 -8.43 29.14 -6.60
CA TYR A 174 -7.21 29.42 -7.34
C TYR A 174 -6.10 28.44 -6.99
N TYR A 175 -6.03 28.01 -5.72
CA TYR A 175 -5.03 27.10 -5.20
C TYR A 175 -5.47 25.64 -5.32
N GLY A 176 -6.72 25.33 -4.95
CA GLY A 176 -7.27 24.00 -4.81
C GLY A 176 -8.13 23.50 -5.95
N GLY A 177 -8.41 24.32 -7.01
CA GLY A 177 -9.18 23.79 -8.14
C GLY A 177 -8.45 22.67 -8.85
N ASN A 178 -9.15 21.60 -9.21
CA ASN A 178 -8.55 20.39 -9.75
C ASN A 178 -8.05 20.54 -11.20
N THR A 179 -6.91 19.90 -11.51
CA THR A 179 -6.29 19.95 -12.85
C THR A 179 -7.17 19.37 -13.95
N ASN A 180 -8.07 18.44 -13.62
CA ASN A 180 -9.04 17.84 -14.54
C ASN A 180 -10.48 18.34 -14.30
N GLY A 181 -10.63 19.47 -13.62
CA GLY A 181 -11.93 20.11 -13.33
C GLY A 181 -12.58 19.63 -12.05
N VAL A 182 -13.01 18.38 -11.95
CA VAL A 182 -13.66 17.80 -10.75
C VAL A 182 -12.84 16.68 -10.13
N GLU A 183 -11.77 16.27 -10.77
CA GLU A 183 -10.91 15.17 -10.40
C GLU A 183 -9.45 15.54 -10.68
N GLY A 184 -8.53 14.94 -9.94
CA GLY A 184 -7.09 15.16 -10.12
C GLY A 184 -6.51 16.11 -9.09
N ASN A 185 -5.23 16.41 -9.25
CA ASN A 185 -4.47 17.17 -8.25
C ASN A 185 -4.92 18.64 -8.19
N ASP A 186 -4.73 19.24 -7.02
CA ASP A 186 -4.88 20.68 -6.81
C ASP A 186 -4.07 21.52 -7.81
N LEU A 187 -4.63 22.64 -8.25
CA LEU A 187 -4.00 23.47 -9.26
C LEU A 187 -2.71 24.16 -8.80
N ARG A 188 -2.69 24.74 -7.61
CA ARG A 188 -1.55 25.55 -7.16
C ARG A 188 -1.27 25.41 -5.66
N PRO A 189 -1.17 24.20 -5.11
CA PRO A 189 -0.95 24.04 -3.68
C PRO A 189 0.41 24.56 -3.25
N GLY A 190 1.43 24.47 -4.10
CA GLY A 190 2.76 25.02 -3.82
C GLY A 190 2.80 26.54 -3.82
N ASP A 191 2.00 27.21 -4.66
CA ASP A 191 1.88 28.69 -4.63
C ASP A 191 1.28 29.13 -3.30
N MET A 192 0.25 28.41 -2.77
CA MET A 192 -0.30 28.65 -1.45
C MET A 192 0.78 28.65 -0.37
N VAL A 193 1.64 27.65 -0.37
CA VAL A 193 2.71 27.49 0.63
C VAL A 193 3.74 28.60 0.54
N VAL A 194 4.22 28.90 -0.67
CA VAL A 194 5.24 29.93 -0.88
C VAL A 194 4.72 31.31 -0.54
N GLU A 195 3.49 31.65 -0.93
CA GLU A 195 2.84 32.90 -0.60
C GLU A 195 2.56 33.02 0.90
N ALA A 196 2.11 31.93 1.54
CA ALA A 196 1.92 31.90 3.00
C ALA A 196 3.22 32.17 3.75
N CYS A 197 4.31 31.53 3.34
CA CYS A 197 5.64 31.78 3.92
C CYS A 197 6.09 33.24 3.72
N SER A 198 5.91 33.76 2.51
CA SER A 198 6.29 35.16 2.21
C SER A 198 5.53 36.17 3.06
N ILE A 199 4.21 36.02 3.16
CA ILE A 199 3.36 36.91 3.95
C ILE A 199 3.65 36.75 5.44
N ALA A 200 3.86 35.53 5.93
CA ALA A 200 4.23 35.27 7.32
C ALA A 200 5.59 35.93 7.67
N ASN A 201 6.58 35.83 6.79
CA ASN A 201 7.86 36.50 6.94
C ASN A 201 7.68 38.03 7.01
N GLU A 202 6.93 38.61 6.07
CA GLU A 202 6.72 40.06 5.99
C GLU A 202 5.95 40.62 7.19
N LEU A 203 4.84 39.96 7.60
CA LEU A 203 3.93 40.49 8.64
C LEU A 203 4.31 40.09 10.05
N HIS A 204 4.96 38.95 10.25
CA HIS A 204 5.25 38.37 11.56
C HIS A 204 6.75 38.24 11.86
N ASN A 205 7.62 38.64 10.92
CA ASN A 205 9.09 38.54 11.03
C ASN A 205 9.54 37.12 11.43
N VAL A 206 9.02 36.13 10.73
CA VAL A 206 9.36 34.71 10.98
C VAL A 206 10.84 34.48 10.65
N ASP A 207 11.60 33.97 11.61
CA ASP A 207 13.01 33.57 11.41
C ASP A 207 13.07 32.11 10.96
N PHE A 208 13.19 31.89 9.64
CA PHE A 208 13.21 30.57 9.04
C PHE A 208 14.45 29.74 9.41
N THR A 209 15.50 30.37 9.94
CA THR A 209 16.69 29.63 10.41
C THR A 209 16.40 28.70 11.59
N GLN A 210 15.31 28.96 12.35
CA GLN A 210 14.91 28.16 13.50
C GLN A 210 14.27 26.82 13.11
N TYR A 211 13.85 26.65 11.86
CA TYR A 211 13.16 25.45 11.36
C TYR A 211 14.06 24.56 10.50
N ASP A 212 15.36 24.84 10.42
CA ASP A 212 16.41 24.00 9.87
C ASP A 212 17.12 23.30 11.05
N ASN A 213 16.47 22.29 11.62
CA ASN A 213 16.90 21.66 12.87
C ASN A 213 18.16 20.80 12.69
N ASP A 214 18.37 20.18 11.52
CA ASP A 214 19.54 19.36 11.20
C ASP A 214 20.66 20.13 10.50
N LYS A 215 20.42 21.42 10.18
CA LYS A 215 21.38 22.38 9.60
C LYS A 215 21.86 22.00 8.20
N ASP A 216 20.99 21.39 7.41
CA ASP A 216 21.28 21.02 6.02
C ASP A 216 20.99 22.15 5.01
N GLY A 217 20.43 23.28 5.47
CA GLY A 217 20.11 24.45 4.66
C GLY A 217 18.66 24.49 4.18
N TYR A 218 17.88 23.50 4.53
CA TYR A 218 16.46 23.44 4.23
C TYR A 218 15.62 23.66 5.50
N VAL A 219 14.45 24.25 5.32
CA VAL A 219 13.41 24.20 6.35
C VAL A 219 12.90 22.77 6.38
N ASP A 220 13.03 22.10 7.53
CA ASP A 220 12.63 20.70 7.66
C ASP A 220 11.17 20.49 7.30
N PHE A 221 10.32 21.49 7.65
CA PHE A 221 8.91 21.32 7.49
C PHE A 221 8.11 22.63 7.69
N VAL A 222 7.15 22.85 6.78
CA VAL A 222 6.09 23.86 6.89
C VAL A 222 4.75 23.19 6.85
N TYR A 223 3.87 23.49 7.79
CA TYR A 223 2.46 23.06 7.77
C TYR A 223 1.56 24.24 7.47
N VAL A 224 0.72 24.11 6.44
CA VAL A 224 -0.33 25.10 6.14
C VAL A 224 -1.67 24.56 6.63
N LEU A 225 -2.23 25.24 7.62
CA LEU A 225 -3.58 24.96 8.10
C LEU A 225 -4.49 26.03 7.50
N TYR A 226 -5.28 25.64 6.50
CA TYR A 226 -6.07 26.59 5.72
C TYR A 226 -7.53 26.68 6.20
N ALA A 227 -8.13 27.87 6.06
CA ALA A 227 -9.51 28.13 6.44
C ALA A 227 -10.50 27.28 5.63
N GLY A 228 -11.50 26.74 6.28
CA GLY A 228 -12.55 25.93 5.68
C GLY A 228 -12.26 24.44 5.69
N MET A 229 -13.04 23.70 4.93
CA MET A 229 -13.01 22.23 4.87
C MET A 229 -12.24 21.77 3.61
N GLY A 230 -11.40 20.76 3.79
CA GLY A 230 -10.68 20.12 2.69
C GLY A 230 -11.57 19.23 1.82
N GLU A 231 -11.14 18.97 0.58
CA GLU A 231 -11.88 18.13 -0.36
C GLU A 231 -12.03 16.69 0.15
N ALA A 232 -10.97 16.09 0.73
CA ALA A 232 -11.01 14.76 1.32
C ALA A 232 -12.12 14.58 2.36
N ASP A 233 -12.46 15.63 3.10
CA ASP A 233 -13.58 15.66 4.06
C ASP A 233 -14.97 15.88 3.41
N GLY A 234 -15.01 15.96 2.07
CA GLY A 234 -16.23 16.22 1.29
C GLY A 234 -16.53 17.69 1.07
N GLY A 235 -15.52 18.55 1.16
CA GLY A 235 -15.52 19.90 0.65
C GLY A 235 -15.88 19.95 -0.84
N ALA A 236 -16.04 21.14 -1.38
CA ALA A 236 -16.29 21.31 -2.82
C ALA A 236 -15.03 20.92 -3.62
N ALA A 237 -15.20 20.47 -4.87
CA ALA A 237 -14.10 20.06 -5.77
C ALA A 237 -13.11 21.22 -6.15
N ASN A 238 -13.31 22.39 -5.62
CA ASN A 238 -12.40 23.54 -5.75
C ASN A 238 -11.78 23.95 -4.41
N THR A 239 -11.90 23.10 -3.39
CA THR A 239 -11.15 23.23 -2.14
C THR A 239 -9.85 22.42 -2.23
N ILE A 240 -8.99 22.50 -1.24
CA ILE A 240 -7.68 21.85 -1.28
C ILE A 240 -7.77 20.47 -0.64
N TRP A 241 -7.15 19.48 -1.27
CA TRP A 241 -6.98 18.16 -0.67
C TRP A 241 -5.88 18.20 0.40
N PRO A 242 -6.07 17.65 1.61
CA PRO A 242 -4.99 17.49 2.60
C PRO A 242 -3.90 16.58 2.04
N HIS A 243 -2.64 17.05 2.07
CA HIS A 243 -1.51 16.29 1.57
C HIS A 243 -0.16 16.75 2.17
N ALA A 244 0.85 15.89 2.03
CA ALA A 244 2.25 16.18 2.33
C ALA A 244 3.10 16.00 1.07
N TRP A 245 3.61 17.09 0.53
CA TRP A 245 4.41 17.10 -0.69
C TRP A 245 5.71 17.88 -0.52
N ASP A 246 6.60 17.74 -1.48
CA ASP A 246 7.61 18.75 -1.72
C ASP A 246 7.15 19.75 -2.82
N LEU A 247 7.78 20.92 -2.83
CA LEU A 247 7.42 21.98 -3.77
C LEU A 247 7.74 21.63 -5.23
N GLU A 248 8.66 20.72 -5.53
CA GLU A 248 8.88 20.24 -6.90
C GLU A 248 7.74 19.35 -7.38
N SER A 249 7.22 18.50 -6.49
CA SER A 249 6.03 17.68 -6.74
C SER A 249 4.80 18.56 -6.97
N ALA A 250 4.57 19.55 -6.12
CA ALA A 250 3.47 20.51 -6.28
C ALA A 250 3.54 21.25 -7.63
N LYS A 251 4.75 21.54 -8.09
CA LYS A 251 4.94 22.17 -9.41
C LYS A 251 4.76 21.19 -10.57
N TYR A 252 5.06 19.93 -10.36
CA TYR A 252 4.93 18.89 -11.38
C TYR A 252 3.47 18.48 -11.60
N PHE A 253 2.73 18.27 -10.51
CA PHE A 253 1.33 17.84 -10.56
C PHE A 253 0.35 18.97 -10.80
N GLY A 254 0.66 20.18 -10.28
CA GLY A 254 -0.15 21.38 -10.41
C GLY A 254 0.40 22.36 -11.44
N ASN A 255 -0.18 23.55 -11.45
CA ASN A 255 0.20 24.70 -12.30
C ASN A 255 0.87 25.80 -11.47
N CYS A 256 1.73 25.44 -10.52
CA CYS A 256 2.39 26.38 -9.63
C CYS A 256 3.35 27.31 -10.38
N SER A 257 3.36 28.58 -9.99
CA SER A 257 4.06 29.67 -10.70
C SER A 257 5.37 30.12 -10.03
N TYR A 258 5.61 29.78 -8.74
CA TYR A 258 6.81 30.22 -8.01
C TYR A 258 8.13 29.73 -8.66
N ASN A 259 9.18 30.51 -8.47
CA ASN A 259 10.53 30.13 -8.84
C ASN A 259 11.37 29.71 -7.62
N ASN A 260 12.62 29.29 -7.86
CA ASN A 260 13.49 28.82 -6.80
C ASN A 260 13.88 29.89 -5.77
N GLU A 261 13.93 31.15 -6.15
CA GLU A 261 14.32 32.26 -5.26
C GLU A 261 13.17 32.61 -4.30
N GLN A 262 11.93 32.47 -4.75
CA GLN A 262 10.73 32.79 -3.96
C GLN A 262 10.49 31.84 -2.77
N ARG A 263 11.16 30.70 -2.74
CA ARG A 263 11.08 29.71 -1.64
C ARG A 263 12.29 29.76 -0.68
N ILE A 264 13.12 30.81 -0.78
CA ILE A 264 14.27 31.01 0.10
C ILE A 264 13.95 32.15 1.05
N PHE A 265 13.97 31.86 2.34
CA PHE A 265 13.74 32.80 3.44
C PHE A 265 14.91 32.70 4.43
N ASP A 266 15.51 33.83 4.80
CA ASP A 266 16.68 33.90 5.70
C ASP A 266 17.85 32.98 5.32
N GLY A 267 18.01 32.74 4.00
CA GLY A 267 19.00 31.81 3.46
C GLY A 267 18.65 30.33 3.60
N LYS A 268 17.45 29.99 4.09
CA LYS A 268 16.94 28.61 4.17
C LYS A 268 15.87 28.37 3.09
N GLN A 269 15.93 27.21 2.47
CA GLN A 269 15.01 26.87 1.40
C GLN A 269 13.84 26.05 1.95
N VAL A 270 12.62 26.52 1.73
CA VAL A 270 11.43 25.70 1.94
C VAL A 270 11.34 24.67 0.82
N LYS A 271 11.26 23.41 1.22
CA LYS A 271 11.21 22.27 0.30
C LYS A 271 9.98 21.39 0.56
N ASN A 272 9.86 20.88 1.77
CA ASN A 272 8.77 19.99 2.17
C ASN A 272 7.67 20.78 2.86
N TYR A 273 6.43 20.39 2.63
CA TYR A 273 5.28 20.94 3.32
C TYR A 273 4.17 19.90 3.48
N ALA A 274 3.27 20.19 4.40
CA ALA A 274 1.99 19.51 4.48
C ALA A 274 0.87 20.53 4.66
N CYS A 275 -0.37 20.14 4.36
CA CYS A 275 -1.51 21.02 4.55
C CYS A 275 -2.78 20.24 4.90
N SER A 276 -3.70 20.90 5.63
CA SER A 276 -5.05 20.42 5.87
C SER A 276 -6.01 21.56 6.19
N GLY A 277 -7.32 21.26 6.20
CA GLY A 277 -8.34 22.24 6.50
C GLY A 277 -8.49 22.53 7.98
N GLU A 278 -8.98 23.73 8.30
CA GLU A 278 -9.44 24.16 9.62
C GLU A 278 -10.63 23.35 10.12
N LEU A 279 -11.50 22.92 9.18
CA LEU A 279 -12.76 22.26 9.44
C LEU A 279 -12.78 20.83 8.93
N SER A 280 -13.54 19.99 9.59
CA SER A 280 -13.80 18.63 9.15
C SER A 280 -15.26 18.23 9.37
N SER A 281 -15.74 17.20 8.65
CA SER A 281 -17.10 16.68 8.81
C SER A 281 -17.29 16.00 10.17
N ILE A 282 -18.45 16.15 10.77
CA ILE A 282 -18.91 15.29 11.86
C ILE A 282 -19.60 14.08 11.24
N MET A 283 -19.11 12.89 11.57
CA MET A 283 -19.73 11.63 11.16
C MET A 283 -20.46 10.99 12.33
N GLU A 284 -21.73 10.64 12.14
CA GLU A 284 -22.50 9.77 13.03
C GLU A 284 -22.69 8.42 12.35
N GLY A 285 -21.98 7.41 12.85
CA GLY A 285 -21.81 6.18 12.10
C GLY A 285 -21.11 6.45 10.77
N GLN A 286 -21.78 6.10 9.66
CA GLN A 286 -21.27 6.33 8.31
C GLN A 286 -21.93 7.49 7.57
N VAL A 287 -22.56 8.42 8.26
CA VAL A 287 -23.27 9.55 7.63
C VAL A 287 -22.74 10.87 8.18
N ALA A 288 -22.46 11.82 7.29
CA ALA A 288 -22.06 13.17 7.66
C ALA A 288 -23.27 13.97 8.16
N THR A 289 -23.19 14.51 9.39
CA THR A 289 -24.29 15.21 10.07
C THR A 289 -23.98 16.69 10.37
N GLY A 290 -22.73 17.11 10.23
CA GLY A 290 -22.32 18.47 10.55
C GLY A 290 -20.86 18.76 10.23
N ILE A 291 -20.40 19.91 10.69
CA ILE A 291 -19.03 20.42 10.51
C ILE A 291 -18.51 20.89 11.87
N THR A 292 -17.25 20.59 12.17
CA THR A 292 -16.56 21.01 13.39
C THR A 292 -15.15 21.49 13.07
N ARG A 293 -14.43 22.03 14.08
CA ARG A 293 -12.98 22.20 13.98
C ARG A 293 -12.34 20.86 13.68
N THR A 294 -11.31 20.86 12.81
CA THR A 294 -10.56 19.65 12.50
C THR A 294 -10.01 18.97 13.75
N GLY A 295 -9.99 17.66 13.76
CA GLY A 295 -9.25 16.88 14.75
C GLY A 295 -7.75 16.86 14.44
N ILE A 296 -6.98 16.20 15.31
CA ILE A 296 -5.54 16.06 15.10
C ILE A 296 -5.18 14.96 14.08
N GLY A 297 -6.12 14.08 13.73
CA GLY A 297 -5.86 12.85 13.00
C GLY A 297 -5.28 13.08 11.61
N THR A 298 -5.91 13.93 10.79
CA THR A 298 -5.37 14.31 9.47
C THR A 298 -4.04 15.05 9.61
N ILE A 299 -3.93 15.96 10.59
CA ILE A 299 -2.67 16.69 10.82
C ILE A 299 -1.53 15.72 11.18
N ALA A 300 -1.80 14.77 12.07
CA ALA A 300 -0.82 13.78 12.49
C ALA A 300 -0.49 12.79 11.35
N HIS A 301 -1.46 12.43 10.50
CA HIS A 301 -1.25 11.63 9.29
C HIS A 301 -0.26 12.33 8.35
N GLU A 302 -0.57 13.57 7.94
CA GLU A 302 0.29 14.32 7.02
C GLU A 302 1.68 14.59 7.62
N PHE A 303 1.75 14.85 8.93
CA PHE A 303 3.03 15.02 9.60
C PHE A 303 3.82 13.72 9.73
N SER A 304 3.16 12.57 9.80
CA SER A 304 3.81 11.26 9.82
C SER A 304 4.61 10.99 8.53
N HIS A 305 4.14 11.51 7.40
CA HIS A 305 4.90 11.47 6.14
C HIS A 305 6.21 12.27 6.24
N VAL A 306 6.17 13.42 6.89
CA VAL A 306 7.36 14.26 7.07
C VAL A 306 8.46 13.53 7.85
N ILE A 307 8.10 12.72 8.85
CA ILE A 307 9.04 11.89 9.61
C ILE A 307 9.32 10.53 8.95
N GLY A 308 8.67 10.22 7.82
CA GLY A 308 9.03 9.13 6.89
C GLY A 308 8.13 7.92 6.85
N LEU A 309 6.90 7.97 7.35
CA LEU A 309 5.90 6.91 7.17
C LEU A 309 5.21 7.05 5.81
N GLN A 310 4.68 5.94 5.30
CA GLN A 310 4.02 5.81 4.00
C GLN A 310 2.52 5.65 4.15
N ASP A 311 1.77 5.98 3.10
CA ASP A 311 0.37 5.58 3.00
C ASP A 311 0.23 4.07 2.96
N LEU A 312 -0.74 3.56 3.69
CA LEU A 312 -1.01 2.12 3.80
C LEU A 312 -2.33 1.70 3.15
N TYR A 313 -3.18 2.63 2.75
CA TYR A 313 -4.35 2.32 1.94
C TYR A 313 -3.94 1.93 0.51
N ASP A 314 -4.86 1.30 -0.22
CA ASP A 314 -4.61 0.90 -1.61
C ASP A 314 -4.67 2.11 -2.54
N ILE A 315 -3.52 2.69 -2.89
CA ILE A 315 -3.42 3.81 -3.82
C ILE A 315 -3.73 3.45 -5.27
N SER A 316 -3.94 2.19 -5.62
CA SER A 316 -4.36 1.77 -6.96
C SER A 316 -5.88 1.86 -7.16
N TYR A 317 -6.63 2.07 -6.08
CA TYR A 317 -8.10 2.10 -6.06
C TYR A 317 -8.70 0.98 -6.91
N GLY A 318 -8.43 -0.26 -6.52
CA GLY A 318 -8.93 -1.46 -7.19
C GLY A 318 -10.44 -1.35 -7.45
N GLN A 319 -10.93 -2.03 -8.47
CA GLN A 319 -12.28 -1.88 -9.04
C GLN A 319 -13.45 -1.97 -8.05
N ASN A 320 -13.22 -2.32 -6.79
CA ASN A 320 -14.28 -2.65 -5.84
C ASN A 320 -14.16 -1.97 -4.47
N TYR A 321 -13.27 -1.00 -4.24
CA TYR A 321 -13.08 -0.35 -2.91
C TYR A 321 -12.94 -1.34 -1.75
N LEU A 322 -12.44 -2.52 -2.02
CA LEU A 322 -12.24 -3.52 -1.01
C LEU A 322 -10.86 -3.29 -0.39
N ASN A 323 -10.81 -3.12 0.91
CA ASN A 323 -9.58 -3.06 1.66
C ASN A 323 -8.88 -4.42 1.58
N TYR A 324 -7.88 -4.53 0.70
CA TYR A 324 -7.09 -5.74 0.53
C TYR A 324 -6.03 -5.85 1.60
N MET A 325 -6.34 -6.39 2.77
CA MET A 325 -5.39 -6.54 3.89
C MET A 325 -4.72 -5.23 4.32
N THR A 326 -5.16 -4.08 3.79
CA THR A 326 -4.71 -2.78 4.26
C THR A 326 -5.28 -2.53 5.64
N PRO A 327 -4.61 -1.74 6.50
CA PRO A 327 -5.01 -1.63 7.90
C PRO A 327 -6.37 -0.99 8.16
N GLY A 328 -6.87 -0.15 7.24
CA GLY A 328 -8.12 0.60 7.44
C GLY A 328 -8.10 1.43 8.72
N ALA A 329 -9.17 1.36 9.49
CA ALA A 329 -9.31 2.12 10.74
C ALA A 329 -8.35 1.70 11.88
N TRP A 330 -7.56 0.63 11.70
CA TRP A 330 -6.55 0.20 12.67
C TRP A 330 -5.27 1.04 12.65
N HIS A 331 -5.04 1.84 11.59
CA HIS A 331 -3.78 2.54 11.39
C HIS A 331 -3.97 4.00 10.97
N ILE A 332 -3.16 4.91 11.54
CA ILE A 332 -3.23 6.34 11.21
C ILE A 332 -2.86 6.65 9.75
N MET A 333 -1.97 5.85 9.15
CA MET A 333 -1.57 6.02 7.74
C MET A 333 -2.57 5.39 6.75
N ASP A 334 -3.78 5.09 7.23
CA ASP A 334 -4.96 4.66 6.50
C ASP A 334 -6.18 5.38 7.10
N GLU A 335 -7.37 4.83 7.03
CA GLU A 335 -8.62 5.43 7.53
C GLU A 335 -8.62 5.74 9.04
N GLY A 336 -7.67 5.18 9.81
CA GLY A 336 -7.53 5.42 11.24
C GLY A 336 -7.31 6.90 11.61
N SER A 337 -6.79 7.72 10.71
CA SER A 337 -6.70 9.17 10.87
C SER A 337 -8.06 9.82 11.14
N TYR A 338 -9.16 9.18 10.75
CA TYR A 338 -10.53 9.66 10.95
C TYR A 338 -11.24 9.11 12.19
N ASN A 339 -10.59 8.24 13.00
CA ASN A 339 -11.19 7.68 14.21
C ASN A 339 -11.64 8.79 15.15
N ASN A 340 -12.83 8.59 15.77
CA ASN A 340 -13.50 9.61 16.60
C ASN A 340 -13.57 11.00 15.93
N ASN A 341 -13.95 11.03 14.66
CA ASN A 341 -13.96 12.27 13.87
C ASN A 341 -12.60 12.99 13.83
N GLY A 342 -11.51 12.21 13.73
CA GLY A 342 -10.14 12.70 13.66
C GLY A 342 -9.57 13.18 14.99
N LYS A 343 -10.28 13.02 16.12
CA LYS A 343 -9.85 13.53 17.43
C LYS A 343 -8.97 12.56 18.19
N THR A 344 -9.08 11.27 17.87
CA THR A 344 -8.37 10.18 18.55
C THR A 344 -7.82 9.18 17.52
N PRO A 345 -6.82 9.59 16.74
CA PRO A 345 -6.17 8.67 15.80
C PRO A 345 -5.50 7.53 16.58
N PRO A 346 -5.40 6.31 16.00
CA PRO A 346 -4.82 5.16 16.68
C PRO A 346 -3.34 5.35 16.94
N SER A 347 -2.82 4.61 17.90
CA SER A 347 -1.38 4.52 18.16
C SER A 347 -0.65 3.93 16.97
N TYR A 348 0.60 4.32 16.77
CA TYR A 348 1.49 3.65 15.83
C TYR A 348 1.68 2.19 16.23
N THR A 349 1.86 1.35 15.21
CA THR A 349 2.21 -0.06 15.42
C THR A 349 3.60 -0.19 16.01
N ILE A 350 3.92 -1.35 16.59
CA ILE A 350 5.29 -1.61 17.05
C ILE A 350 6.30 -1.58 15.89
N TYR A 351 5.88 -1.88 14.67
CA TYR A 351 6.73 -1.75 13.48
C TYR A 351 7.03 -0.30 13.16
N ASP A 352 6.04 0.61 13.18
CA ASP A 352 6.28 2.03 12.92
C ASP A 352 7.21 2.65 13.95
N LYS A 353 7.00 2.33 15.23
CA LYS A 353 7.88 2.76 16.31
C LYS A 353 9.31 2.25 16.13
N TYR A 354 9.46 1.02 15.68
CA TYR A 354 10.76 0.45 15.32
C TYR A 354 11.38 1.16 14.11
N TYR A 355 10.60 1.37 13.05
CA TYR A 355 11.04 2.03 11.82
C TYR A 355 11.51 3.48 12.08
N LEU A 356 10.82 4.19 12.99
CA LEU A 356 11.17 5.55 13.42
C LEU A 356 12.30 5.57 14.45
N GLY A 357 12.73 4.43 14.98
CA GLY A 357 13.79 4.32 15.97
C GLY A 357 13.35 4.57 17.41
N TRP A 358 12.05 4.56 17.69
CA TRP A 358 11.49 4.84 19.02
C TRP A 358 11.42 3.61 19.93
N GLU A 359 11.28 2.42 19.37
CA GLU A 359 11.19 1.18 20.11
C GLU A 359 11.89 0.05 19.33
N THR A 360 12.51 -0.89 20.07
CA THR A 360 13.04 -2.11 19.47
C THR A 360 12.20 -3.28 19.92
N PRO A 361 11.43 -3.93 19.06
CA PRO A 361 10.60 -5.04 19.42
C PRO A 361 11.45 -6.27 19.79
N VAL A 362 10.95 -7.06 20.75
CA VAL A 362 11.60 -8.30 21.16
C VAL A 362 11.34 -9.40 20.14
N ASN A 363 12.36 -10.14 19.75
CA ASN A 363 12.20 -11.38 19.00
C ASN A 363 12.19 -12.54 19.99
N PRO A 364 11.14 -13.36 20.05
CA PRO A 364 11.04 -14.47 21.00
C PRO A 364 11.95 -15.66 20.66
N GLY A 365 12.64 -15.64 19.52
CA GLY A 365 13.54 -16.71 19.11
C GLY A 365 12.82 -17.88 18.42
N ASN A 366 13.36 -19.09 18.60
CA ASN A 366 12.89 -20.31 17.94
C ASN A 366 12.49 -21.43 18.94
N GLU A 367 12.25 -21.06 20.17
CA GLU A 367 11.90 -22.02 21.22
C GLU A 367 10.41 -21.91 21.57
N ALA A 368 9.76 -23.05 21.78
CA ALA A 368 8.37 -23.09 22.23
C ALA A 368 8.22 -22.40 23.59
N GLN A 369 7.30 -21.46 23.71
CA GLN A 369 7.08 -20.70 24.93
C GLN A 369 5.69 -20.05 24.97
N VAL A 370 5.29 -19.62 26.15
CA VAL A 370 4.12 -18.76 26.33
C VAL A 370 4.55 -17.31 26.24
N LEU A 371 3.95 -16.56 25.30
CA LEU A 371 4.12 -15.12 25.21
C LEU A 371 2.99 -14.41 25.97
N THR A 372 3.34 -13.31 26.64
CA THR A 372 2.38 -12.45 27.36
C THR A 372 2.60 -11.01 26.95
N MET A 373 1.52 -10.35 26.54
CA MET A 373 1.56 -8.98 26.03
C MET A 373 0.56 -8.12 26.78
N ALA A 374 1.04 -7.10 27.48
CA ALA A 374 0.22 -5.99 27.95
C ALA A 374 -0.23 -5.13 26.76
N ALA A 375 -1.23 -4.29 26.96
CA ALA A 375 -1.71 -3.35 25.93
C ALA A 375 -0.56 -2.48 25.37
N GLY A 376 -0.50 -2.36 24.05
CA GLY A 376 0.53 -1.64 23.30
C GLY A 376 1.90 -2.30 23.30
N LYS A 377 2.01 -3.57 23.71
CA LYS A 377 3.23 -4.37 23.62
C LYS A 377 3.09 -5.51 22.64
N GLY A 378 4.24 -5.98 22.13
CA GLY A 378 4.25 -7.02 21.13
C GLY A 378 5.64 -7.57 20.86
N TYR A 379 5.72 -8.42 19.84
CA TYR A 379 6.93 -9.12 19.44
C TYR A 379 7.14 -9.02 17.93
N GLN A 380 8.39 -9.12 17.51
CA GLN A 380 8.76 -9.34 16.13
C GLN A 380 9.01 -10.82 15.89
N ILE A 381 8.32 -11.40 14.92
CA ILE A 381 8.48 -12.80 14.52
C ILE A 381 9.06 -12.80 13.11
N ALA A 382 10.28 -13.29 12.96
CA ALA A 382 10.96 -13.44 11.68
C ALA A 382 11.20 -14.92 11.36
N SER A 383 11.10 -15.28 10.09
CA SER A 383 11.50 -16.61 9.61
C SER A 383 13.02 -16.82 9.68
N SER A 384 13.79 -15.72 9.60
CA SER A 384 15.25 -15.68 9.77
C SER A 384 15.66 -14.57 10.73
N ASN A 385 16.90 -14.64 11.28
CA ASN A 385 17.45 -13.60 12.15
C ASN A 385 17.80 -12.30 11.41
N GLU A 386 17.45 -12.16 10.15
CA GLU A 386 17.75 -10.99 9.34
C GLU A 386 16.65 -9.94 9.45
N LEU A 387 16.93 -8.94 10.24
CA LEU A 387 16.20 -7.68 10.32
C LEU A 387 16.38 -6.89 9.02
N LEU A 388 15.27 -6.41 8.46
CA LEU A 388 15.16 -5.33 7.46
C LEU A 388 16.43 -5.03 6.64
N SER A 389 16.79 -5.88 5.70
CA SER A 389 17.73 -5.47 4.66
C SER A 389 16.96 -4.75 3.54
N ALA A 390 17.61 -3.82 2.84
CA ALA A 390 17.02 -3.03 1.75
C ALA A 390 16.52 -3.88 0.55
N THR A 391 16.67 -5.20 0.61
CA THR A 391 16.42 -6.13 -0.49
C THR A 391 15.69 -7.41 -0.07
N THR A 392 15.16 -7.52 1.16
CA THR A 392 14.46 -8.74 1.57
C THR A 392 13.08 -8.82 0.92
N THR A 393 12.84 -9.89 0.19
CA THR A 393 11.51 -10.33 -0.26
C THR A 393 10.75 -11.07 0.85
N ASN A 394 11.39 -11.35 1.99
CA ASN A 394 10.83 -12.08 3.12
C ASN A 394 9.88 -11.21 3.93
N ALA A 395 8.76 -11.80 4.32
CA ALA A 395 7.85 -11.19 5.27
C ALA A 395 8.42 -11.32 6.69
N VAL A 396 8.39 -10.21 7.43
CA VAL A 396 8.57 -10.18 8.87
C VAL A 396 7.21 -9.90 9.50
N TYR A 397 6.87 -10.66 10.51
CA TYR A 397 5.62 -10.48 11.21
C TYR A 397 5.83 -9.74 12.53
N TYR A 398 4.92 -8.82 12.82
CA TYR A 398 4.86 -8.13 14.09
C TYR A 398 3.51 -8.45 14.72
N ILE A 399 3.53 -8.92 15.95
CA ILE A 399 2.32 -9.20 16.72
C ILE A 399 2.24 -8.22 17.88
N GLU A 400 1.08 -7.63 18.11
CA GLU A 400 0.88 -6.66 19.18
C GLU A 400 -0.50 -6.78 19.81
N ASN A 401 -0.58 -6.48 21.09
CA ASN A 401 -1.84 -6.38 21.80
C ASN A 401 -2.40 -4.96 21.69
N ARG A 402 -3.52 -4.80 21.02
CA ARG A 402 -4.23 -3.50 20.92
C ARG A 402 -5.49 -3.54 21.76
N GLN A 403 -5.66 -2.52 22.61
CA GLN A 403 -6.80 -2.42 23.52
C GLN A 403 -7.47 -1.06 23.36
N LYS A 404 -8.80 -1.01 23.49
CA LYS A 404 -9.60 0.23 23.32
C LYS A 404 -9.42 1.18 24.50
N GLN A 405 -8.22 1.78 24.62
CA GLN A 405 -7.86 2.75 25.65
C GLN A 405 -6.90 3.82 25.13
N GLY A 406 -6.90 5.00 25.72
CA GLY A 406 -6.05 6.10 25.30
C GLY A 406 -6.26 6.45 23.82
N TRP A 407 -5.20 6.56 23.04
CA TRP A 407 -5.28 6.82 21.60
C TRP A 407 -5.98 5.70 20.82
N ASP A 408 -6.00 4.49 21.34
CA ASP A 408 -6.66 3.32 20.76
C ASP A 408 -8.13 3.16 21.19
N ALA A 409 -8.70 4.10 21.94
CA ALA A 409 -10.07 4.01 22.47
C ALA A 409 -11.15 3.81 21.38
N HIS A 410 -10.88 4.28 20.16
CA HIS A 410 -11.81 4.26 19.04
C HIS A 410 -11.37 3.30 17.91
N LEU A 411 -10.51 2.34 18.21
CA LEU A 411 -10.23 1.24 17.29
C LEU A 411 -11.49 0.45 16.95
N PRO A 412 -11.56 -0.21 15.78
CA PRO A 412 -12.68 -1.07 15.41
C PRO A 412 -12.99 -2.13 16.47
N GLY A 413 -11.94 -2.79 16.97
CA GLY A 413 -12.00 -3.85 17.97
C GLY A 413 -10.83 -3.80 18.94
N HIS A 414 -10.55 -4.91 19.61
CA HIS A 414 -9.40 -5.11 20.49
C HIS A 414 -8.91 -6.55 20.43
N GLY A 415 -7.66 -6.81 20.82
CA GLY A 415 -7.04 -8.11 20.83
C GLY A 415 -5.63 -8.10 20.26
N LEU A 416 -5.15 -9.27 19.86
CA LEU A 416 -3.90 -9.44 19.13
C LEU A 416 -4.09 -9.04 17.69
N LEU A 417 -3.23 -8.15 17.18
CA LEU A 417 -3.09 -7.88 15.77
C LEU A 417 -1.81 -8.51 15.22
N ILE A 418 -1.86 -8.97 13.99
CA ILE A 418 -0.74 -9.57 13.28
C ILE A 418 -0.46 -8.75 12.02
N TRP A 419 0.71 -8.13 11.98
CA TRP A 419 1.18 -7.32 10.86
C TRP A 419 2.18 -8.10 10.03
N LYS A 420 1.95 -8.19 8.73
CA LYS A 420 2.89 -8.76 7.77
C LYS A 420 3.61 -7.63 7.06
N ILE A 421 4.93 -7.54 7.22
CA ILE A 421 5.76 -6.49 6.63
C ILE A 421 6.72 -7.10 5.62
N MET A 422 6.61 -6.69 4.37
CA MET A 422 7.52 -7.03 3.28
C MET A 422 8.28 -5.76 2.87
N TYR A 423 9.23 -5.37 3.71
CA TYR A 423 9.96 -4.13 3.52
C TYR A 423 10.72 -4.13 2.20
N ASN A 424 10.57 -3.07 1.45
CA ASN A 424 11.39 -2.79 0.28
C ASN A 424 11.62 -1.29 0.18
N GLN A 425 12.89 -0.89 0.23
CA GLN A 425 13.30 0.51 0.26
C GLN A 425 12.72 1.34 -0.91
N ILE A 426 12.55 0.74 -2.09
CA ILE A 426 12.00 1.42 -3.27
C ILE A 426 10.53 1.77 -3.03
N TYR A 427 9.71 0.79 -2.67
CA TYR A 427 8.28 1.00 -2.46
C TYR A 427 7.99 1.92 -1.27
N TRP A 428 8.80 1.83 -0.19
CA TRP A 428 8.69 2.75 0.94
C TRP A 428 9.05 4.18 0.53
N ARG A 429 10.12 4.35 -0.23
CA ARG A 429 10.53 5.66 -0.73
C ARG A 429 9.55 6.25 -1.74
N GLU A 430 8.91 5.41 -2.55
CA GLU A 430 7.99 5.82 -3.61
C GLU A 430 6.53 5.95 -3.14
N ASN A 431 6.26 5.78 -1.84
CA ASN A 431 4.90 5.73 -1.28
C ASN A 431 3.98 4.76 -2.05
N THR A 432 4.50 3.60 -2.43
CA THR A 432 3.77 2.60 -3.21
C THR A 432 3.73 1.26 -2.49
N THR A 433 3.71 1.31 -1.15
CA THR A 433 3.82 0.16 -0.25
C THR A 433 2.74 -0.88 -0.53
N ASN A 434 1.50 -0.45 -0.72
CA ASN A 434 0.34 -1.34 -0.79
C ASN A 434 -0.42 -1.29 -2.12
N SER A 435 0.20 -1.11 -3.31
CA SER A 435 -0.73 -0.95 -4.41
C SER A 435 -0.27 -1.22 -5.84
N ILE A 436 0.81 -0.75 -6.30
CA ILE A 436 1.00 -0.61 -7.77
C ILE A 436 1.09 -1.94 -8.54
N ASP A 437 1.52 -3.00 -7.89
CA ASP A 437 1.68 -4.33 -8.50
C ASP A 437 0.72 -5.39 -7.94
N GLY A 438 -0.24 -4.94 -7.16
CA GLY A 438 -1.21 -5.83 -6.49
C GLY A 438 -0.65 -6.53 -5.26
N THR A 439 0.57 -6.19 -4.82
CA THR A 439 1.17 -6.75 -3.60
C THR A 439 0.92 -5.83 -2.42
N VAL A 440 0.32 -6.35 -1.35
CA VAL A 440 0.17 -5.67 -0.06
C VAL A 440 1.39 -5.97 0.78
N ARG A 441 2.27 -4.98 0.97
CA ARG A 441 3.57 -5.14 1.66
C ARG A 441 3.52 -4.78 3.13
N TYR A 442 2.54 -4.03 3.52
CA TYR A 442 2.23 -3.74 4.92
C TYR A 442 0.77 -4.15 5.16
N ALA A 443 0.57 -5.40 5.55
CA ALA A 443 -0.74 -6.02 5.64
C ALA A 443 -1.16 -6.25 7.09
N LEU A 444 -2.45 -6.10 7.38
CA LEU A 444 -3.09 -6.63 8.57
C LEU A 444 -3.64 -8.03 8.25
N ILE A 445 -3.20 -9.03 8.98
CA ILE A 445 -3.70 -10.40 8.88
C ILE A 445 -4.96 -10.50 9.73
N SER A 446 -6.10 -10.68 9.08
CA SER A 446 -7.38 -10.77 9.75
C SER A 446 -7.61 -12.15 10.39
N ALA A 447 -8.19 -12.16 11.59
CA ALA A 447 -8.62 -13.38 12.29
C ALA A 447 -9.74 -14.13 11.53
N THR A 448 -10.40 -13.47 10.57
CA THR A 448 -11.38 -14.11 9.67
C THR A 448 -10.73 -14.98 8.60
N GLY A 449 -9.42 -14.85 8.38
CA GLY A 449 -8.72 -15.46 7.25
C GLY A 449 -9.04 -14.82 5.89
N GLN A 450 -9.82 -13.73 5.87
CA GLN A 450 -10.14 -13.00 4.63
C GLN A 450 -9.01 -12.04 4.26
N THR A 451 -8.88 -11.77 2.96
CA THR A 451 -7.92 -10.81 2.41
C THR A 451 -8.57 -9.50 1.95
N ILE A 452 -9.88 -9.38 2.14
CA ILE A 452 -10.68 -8.19 1.80
C ILE A 452 -11.63 -7.88 2.95
N GLY A 453 -12.14 -6.66 3.02
CA GLY A 453 -13.04 -6.23 4.10
C GLY A 453 -12.35 -6.08 5.44
N ILE A 454 -11.06 -5.74 5.44
CA ILE A 454 -10.24 -5.48 6.61
C ILE A 454 -10.57 -4.09 7.17
N GLY A 455 -10.21 -3.83 8.41
CA GLY A 455 -10.51 -2.58 9.11
C GLY A 455 -11.71 -2.69 10.07
N THR A 456 -12.10 -3.90 10.44
CA THR A 456 -13.26 -4.20 11.29
C THR A 456 -12.85 -4.82 12.64
N ASP A 457 -13.81 -4.96 13.56
CA ASP A 457 -13.60 -5.63 14.85
C ASP A 457 -13.30 -7.13 14.73
N ALA A 458 -13.62 -7.72 13.58
CA ALA A 458 -13.38 -9.14 13.27
C ALA A 458 -11.91 -9.45 12.92
N ASP A 459 -11.05 -8.45 12.80
CA ASP A 459 -9.64 -8.66 12.41
C ASP A 459 -8.75 -9.11 13.56
N ALA A 460 -9.09 -8.75 14.79
CA ALA A 460 -8.29 -9.06 15.97
C ALA A 460 -8.47 -10.51 16.46
N PHE A 461 -7.42 -11.07 17.06
CA PHE A 461 -7.42 -12.39 17.69
C PHE A 461 -7.48 -12.25 19.23
N PRO A 462 -8.24 -13.06 19.98
CA PRO A 462 -9.34 -13.89 19.47
C PRO A 462 -10.51 -13.07 18.96
N GLY A 463 -10.62 -11.78 19.37
CA GLY A 463 -11.56 -10.78 18.90
C GLY A 463 -13.02 -11.25 18.89
N SER A 464 -13.83 -10.63 18.06
CA SER A 464 -15.26 -10.98 17.91
C SER A 464 -15.47 -12.33 17.22
N THR A 465 -14.46 -12.86 16.53
CA THR A 465 -14.51 -14.17 15.84
C THR A 465 -14.22 -15.35 16.73
N ASN A 466 -13.67 -15.12 17.95
CA ASN A 466 -13.10 -16.16 18.82
C ASN A 466 -12.03 -17.05 18.15
N THR A 467 -11.25 -16.47 17.23
CA THR A 467 -10.16 -17.18 16.55
C THR A 467 -8.94 -17.24 17.45
N THR A 468 -8.62 -18.41 17.98
CA THR A 468 -7.57 -18.60 19.00
C THR A 468 -6.25 -19.13 18.46
N SER A 469 -6.08 -19.18 17.13
CA SER A 469 -4.85 -19.66 16.52
C SER A 469 -4.58 -18.95 15.19
N TRP A 470 -3.28 -18.87 14.86
CA TRP A 470 -2.79 -18.46 13.56
C TRP A 470 -1.57 -19.32 13.19
N THR A 471 -1.62 -19.94 12.01
CA THR A 471 -0.61 -20.90 11.52
C THR A 471 0.02 -20.43 10.21
N GLY A 472 -0.08 -19.14 9.91
CA GLY A 472 0.40 -18.58 8.64
C GLY A 472 1.93 -18.44 8.52
N LEU A 473 2.70 -18.81 9.55
CA LEU A 473 4.14 -18.89 9.50
C LEU A 473 4.57 -20.21 10.14
N MET A 474 4.93 -21.15 9.29
CA MET A 474 5.29 -22.50 9.71
C MET A 474 6.48 -22.53 10.68
N GLY A 475 6.37 -23.35 11.72
CA GLY A 475 7.35 -23.43 12.81
C GLY A 475 7.37 -22.20 13.71
N LYS A 476 6.35 -21.33 13.60
CA LYS A 476 6.14 -20.11 14.37
C LYS A 476 4.65 -19.90 14.66
N GLU A 477 3.91 -20.99 14.79
CA GLU A 477 2.48 -20.99 15.01
C GLU A 477 2.13 -20.26 16.32
N LEU A 478 1.02 -19.55 16.31
CA LEU A 478 0.41 -18.93 17.47
C LEU A 478 -0.86 -19.71 17.81
N THR A 479 -0.89 -20.34 18.98
CA THR A 479 -2.04 -21.13 19.43
C THR A 479 -2.48 -20.70 20.83
N ASN A 480 -3.66 -21.12 21.24
CA ASN A 480 -4.24 -20.76 22.53
C ASN A 480 -4.22 -19.25 22.80
N ILE A 481 -4.45 -18.45 21.74
CA ILE A 481 -4.55 -17.00 21.86
C ILE A 481 -5.73 -16.69 22.78
N ASN A 482 -5.44 -16.06 23.91
CA ASN A 482 -6.43 -15.74 24.94
C ASN A 482 -6.26 -14.30 25.40
N GLU A 483 -7.38 -13.63 25.62
CA GLU A 483 -7.43 -12.29 26.18
C GLU A 483 -8.10 -12.31 27.56
N SER A 484 -7.42 -11.75 28.54
CA SER A 484 -7.95 -11.60 29.89
C SER A 484 -7.51 -10.27 30.49
N ASN A 485 -8.48 -9.45 30.88
CA ASN A 485 -8.24 -8.12 31.49
C ASN A 485 -7.30 -7.22 30.65
N GLY A 486 -7.43 -7.26 29.31
CA GLY A 486 -6.61 -6.48 28.40
C GLY A 486 -5.18 -7.01 28.20
N VAL A 487 -4.88 -8.20 28.69
CA VAL A 487 -3.62 -8.89 28.49
C VAL A 487 -3.83 -10.05 27.53
N ILE A 488 -3.01 -10.14 26.51
CA ILE A 488 -2.97 -11.28 25.60
C ILE A 488 -1.94 -12.29 26.07
N THR A 489 -2.33 -13.56 26.10
CA THR A 489 -1.43 -14.70 26.26
C THR A 489 -1.62 -15.67 25.11
N LEU A 490 -0.53 -16.30 24.66
CA LEU A 490 -0.59 -17.29 23.60
C LEU A 490 0.58 -18.29 23.72
N ASN A 491 0.43 -19.46 23.16
CA ASN A 491 1.53 -20.39 22.93
C ASN A 491 2.19 -19.99 21.59
N TYR A 492 3.49 -19.78 21.64
CA TYR A 492 4.35 -19.52 20.50
C TYR A 492 5.20 -20.74 20.22
N ILE A 493 5.16 -21.23 18.98
CA ILE A 493 5.74 -22.51 18.56
C ILE A 493 5.12 -23.65 19.41
N ASP A 494 3.98 -24.16 18.97
CA ASP A 494 3.41 -25.34 19.60
C ASP A 494 4.36 -26.52 19.41
N GLU A 495 4.51 -27.38 20.45
CA GLU A 495 5.35 -28.55 20.35
C GLU A 495 4.87 -29.39 19.16
N VAL A 496 5.70 -29.39 18.14
CA VAL A 496 5.67 -30.25 16.95
C VAL A 496 4.32 -30.94 16.73
N SER A 497 3.49 -30.33 15.89
CA SER A 497 2.54 -31.15 15.15
C SER A 497 3.35 -32.17 14.34
N ASP A 498 3.00 -33.42 14.38
CA ASP A 498 3.57 -34.52 13.56
C ASP A 498 3.22 -34.32 12.05
N GLU A 499 3.00 -33.08 11.61
CA GLU A 499 2.87 -32.78 10.18
C GLU A 499 4.22 -33.04 9.52
N PRO A 500 4.24 -33.76 8.41
CA PRO A 500 5.47 -34.15 7.76
C PRO A 500 6.25 -32.92 7.31
N LYS A 501 7.46 -32.72 7.83
CA LYS A 501 8.39 -31.68 7.37
C LYS A 501 8.81 -31.84 5.91
N GLU A 502 8.36 -32.90 5.27
CA GLU A 502 8.61 -33.21 3.89
C GLU A 502 7.36 -33.83 3.25
N ILE A 503 6.92 -33.25 2.13
CA ILE A 503 5.79 -33.76 1.34
C ILE A 503 6.31 -34.16 -0.05
N HIS A 504 6.07 -35.42 -0.41
CA HIS A 504 6.34 -35.89 -1.76
C HIS A 504 5.07 -35.72 -2.60
N VAL A 505 5.15 -34.93 -3.67
CA VAL A 505 4.03 -34.68 -4.60
C VAL A 505 4.05 -35.71 -5.71
N GLU A 506 3.04 -36.57 -5.76
CA GLU A 506 2.95 -37.68 -6.70
C GLU A 506 1.77 -37.52 -7.65
N GLY A 507 1.85 -38.21 -8.79
CA GLY A 507 0.72 -38.40 -9.69
C GLY A 507 0.65 -37.41 -10.87
N MET A 508 1.64 -36.55 -11.06
CA MET A 508 1.76 -35.73 -12.26
C MET A 508 2.12 -36.64 -13.44
N GLN A 509 1.43 -36.43 -14.57
CA GLN A 509 1.58 -37.24 -15.79
C GLN A 509 1.92 -36.40 -17.01
N TYR A 510 1.62 -35.12 -16.98
CA TYR A 510 1.79 -34.19 -18.10
C TYR A 510 2.54 -32.95 -17.69
N ALA A 511 3.21 -32.31 -18.64
CA ALA A 511 3.78 -30.99 -18.45
C ALA A 511 3.60 -30.11 -19.69
N ASN A 512 3.19 -28.88 -19.50
CA ASN A 512 3.29 -27.83 -20.50
C ASN A 512 4.65 -27.15 -20.35
N ALA A 513 5.34 -26.90 -21.44
CA ALA A 513 6.63 -26.23 -21.43
C ALA A 513 6.61 -25.02 -22.37
N PHE A 514 7.05 -23.87 -21.87
CA PHE A 514 7.08 -22.60 -22.58
C PHE A 514 8.50 -22.00 -22.50
N TYR A 515 8.88 -21.31 -23.56
CA TYR A 515 10.11 -20.54 -23.60
C TYR A 515 9.81 -19.07 -23.83
N TYR A 516 10.47 -18.20 -23.09
CA TYR A 516 10.29 -16.75 -23.25
C TYR A 516 11.56 -15.97 -22.88
N THR A 517 11.65 -14.74 -23.38
CA THR A 517 12.76 -13.83 -23.09
C THR A 517 12.24 -12.61 -22.33
N ASN A 518 12.92 -12.25 -21.25
CA ASN A 518 12.66 -11.02 -20.51
C ASN A 518 13.99 -10.34 -20.17
N ASP A 519 14.13 -9.04 -20.50
CA ASP A 519 15.35 -8.25 -20.27
C ASP A 519 16.65 -8.93 -20.73
N SER A 520 16.60 -9.54 -21.92
CA SER A 520 17.71 -10.29 -22.54
C SER A 520 18.09 -11.60 -21.83
N THR A 521 17.33 -12.05 -20.86
CA THR A 521 17.49 -13.37 -20.22
C THR A 521 16.41 -14.31 -20.73
N GLU A 522 16.81 -15.51 -21.05
CA GLU A 522 15.95 -16.57 -21.58
C GLU A 522 15.46 -17.45 -20.42
N TYR A 523 14.19 -17.83 -20.46
CA TYR A 523 13.55 -18.62 -19.40
C TYR A 523 12.76 -19.77 -19.99
N TYR A 524 12.68 -20.87 -19.23
CA TYR A 524 11.63 -21.85 -19.34
C TYR A 524 10.60 -21.65 -18.24
N TYR A 525 9.33 -21.84 -18.59
CA TYR A 525 8.23 -22.03 -17.65
C TYR A 525 7.65 -23.41 -17.88
N PHE A 526 7.54 -24.18 -16.82
CA PHE A 526 6.94 -25.51 -16.81
C PHE A 526 5.71 -25.51 -15.91
N ASP A 527 4.72 -26.25 -16.32
CA ASP A 527 3.48 -26.45 -15.61
C ASP A 527 3.15 -27.95 -15.64
N LEU A 528 3.45 -28.64 -14.54
CA LEU A 528 3.29 -30.08 -14.35
C LEU A 528 1.94 -30.35 -13.71
N TYR A 529 1.16 -31.27 -14.24
CA TYR A 529 -0.18 -31.57 -13.77
C TYR A 529 -0.55 -33.04 -13.93
N LYS A 530 -1.60 -33.45 -13.19
CA LYS A 530 -2.09 -34.83 -13.23
C LYS A 530 -2.89 -35.11 -14.50
N ASP A 531 -3.81 -34.24 -14.86
CA ASP A 531 -4.71 -34.38 -16.01
C ASP A 531 -5.28 -32.99 -16.36
N GLU A 532 -5.97 -32.89 -17.49
CA GLU A 532 -6.67 -31.68 -17.91
C GLU A 532 -8.15 -31.99 -18.13
N ASN A 533 -9.04 -31.17 -17.57
CA ASN A 533 -10.46 -31.27 -17.83
C ASN A 533 -10.76 -30.94 -19.29
N GLN A 534 -11.09 -31.94 -20.07
CA GLN A 534 -11.31 -31.81 -21.53
C GLN A 534 -12.45 -30.87 -21.92
N THR A 535 -13.32 -30.49 -20.96
CA THR A 535 -14.44 -29.57 -21.19
C THR A 535 -14.09 -28.13 -20.82
N THR A 536 -13.40 -27.94 -19.71
CA THR A 536 -13.05 -26.61 -19.17
C THR A 536 -11.62 -26.19 -19.48
N GLY A 537 -10.74 -27.14 -19.76
CA GLY A 537 -9.30 -26.91 -19.93
C GLY A 537 -8.61 -26.57 -18.61
N GLU A 538 -9.24 -26.83 -17.48
CA GLU A 538 -8.62 -26.67 -16.16
C GLU A 538 -7.68 -27.83 -15.85
N LEU A 539 -6.52 -27.52 -15.31
CA LEU A 539 -5.56 -28.53 -14.90
C LEU A 539 -6.04 -29.20 -13.61
N ILE A 540 -5.84 -30.52 -13.53
CA ILE A 540 -6.27 -31.30 -12.38
C ILE A 540 -5.09 -31.55 -11.47
N CYS A 541 -5.23 -31.19 -10.20
CA CYS A 541 -4.19 -31.36 -9.17
C CYS A 541 -3.82 -32.85 -8.96
N PRO A 542 -2.58 -33.13 -8.52
CA PRO A 542 -1.57 -32.14 -8.17
C PRO A 542 -1.03 -31.39 -9.36
N GLU A 543 -0.63 -30.14 -9.13
CA GLU A 543 -0.04 -29.24 -10.11
C GLU A 543 1.20 -28.57 -9.48
N ILE A 544 2.28 -28.49 -10.24
CA ILE A 544 3.47 -27.73 -9.86
C ILE A 544 3.89 -26.88 -11.05
N ASP A 545 3.89 -25.57 -10.88
CA ASP A 545 4.47 -24.70 -11.86
C ASP A 545 5.80 -24.10 -11.38
N PHE A 546 6.71 -23.85 -12.29
CA PHE A 546 7.96 -23.19 -11.97
C PHE A 546 8.65 -22.55 -13.19
N THR A 547 9.44 -21.52 -12.90
CA THR A 547 10.28 -20.82 -13.89
C THR A 547 11.74 -21.07 -13.59
N VAL A 548 12.53 -21.34 -14.63
CA VAL A 548 13.98 -21.50 -14.56
C VAL A 548 14.67 -20.69 -15.66
N VAL A 549 15.96 -20.37 -15.48
CA VAL A 549 16.76 -19.77 -16.57
C VAL A 549 17.05 -20.83 -17.62
N ALA A 550 16.69 -20.55 -18.87
CA ALA A 550 16.93 -21.46 -19.97
C ALA A 550 18.42 -21.50 -20.32
N LYS A 551 18.97 -22.71 -20.56
CA LYS A 551 20.34 -22.90 -21.05
C LYS A 551 20.42 -22.81 -22.57
N SER A 552 19.34 -23.20 -23.26
CA SER A 552 19.24 -23.23 -24.72
C SER A 552 17.77 -23.38 -25.11
N LYS A 553 17.34 -22.78 -26.21
CA LYS A 553 16.00 -22.98 -26.77
C LYS A 553 15.77 -24.41 -27.26
N THR A 554 16.83 -25.15 -27.56
CA THR A 554 16.80 -26.44 -28.24
C THR A 554 17.08 -27.66 -27.37
N ALA A 555 17.34 -27.48 -26.07
CA ALA A 555 17.63 -28.57 -25.16
C ALA A 555 17.16 -28.23 -23.73
N ILE A 556 16.14 -28.93 -23.26
CA ILE A 556 15.59 -28.73 -21.92
C ILE A 556 16.23 -29.64 -20.86
N ASN A 557 17.04 -30.61 -21.27
CA ASN A 557 17.76 -31.47 -20.35
C ASN A 557 18.75 -30.69 -19.49
N GLY A 558 18.76 -30.97 -18.20
CA GLY A 558 19.71 -30.37 -17.27
C GLY A 558 19.18 -30.23 -15.87
N THR A 559 20.04 -29.72 -14.97
CA THR A 559 19.64 -29.29 -13.64
C THR A 559 19.55 -27.78 -13.64
N TYR A 560 18.48 -27.28 -13.05
CA TYR A 560 18.12 -25.86 -13.01
C TYR A 560 17.76 -25.44 -11.60
N ASP A 561 18.09 -24.21 -11.25
CA ASP A 561 17.55 -23.56 -10.07
C ASP A 561 16.15 -23.01 -10.37
N ILE A 562 15.19 -23.28 -9.50
CA ILE A 562 13.82 -22.77 -9.62
C ILE A 562 13.82 -21.34 -9.11
N LEU A 563 13.38 -20.40 -9.96
CA LEU A 563 13.36 -18.98 -9.64
C LEU A 563 12.07 -18.53 -8.97
N LYS A 564 10.96 -19.17 -9.31
CA LYS A 564 9.62 -18.93 -8.77
C LYS A 564 8.68 -20.03 -9.21
N GLY A 565 7.57 -20.17 -8.53
CA GLY A 565 6.53 -21.13 -8.88
C GLY A 565 5.59 -21.37 -7.71
N TYR A 566 4.67 -22.31 -7.88
CA TYR A 566 3.79 -22.77 -6.82
C TYR A 566 3.48 -24.27 -6.94
N CYS A 567 2.93 -24.82 -5.89
CA CYS A 567 2.41 -26.17 -5.81
C CYS A 567 0.96 -26.15 -5.33
N SER A 568 0.09 -26.89 -6.00
CA SER A 568 -1.29 -27.13 -5.63
C SER A 568 -1.52 -28.64 -5.53
N ARG A 569 -1.70 -29.16 -4.34
CA ARG A 569 -1.96 -30.60 -4.11
C ARG A 569 -3.43 -30.95 -4.32
N SER A 570 -4.30 -29.98 -4.10
CA SER A 570 -5.75 -30.11 -4.25
C SER A 570 -6.37 -28.81 -4.78
N ALA A 571 -7.57 -28.90 -5.32
CA ALA A 571 -8.26 -27.72 -5.85
C ALA A 571 -8.48 -26.66 -4.76
N GLY A 572 -8.04 -25.43 -5.04
CA GLY A 572 -8.14 -24.31 -4.12
C GLY A 572 -6.95 -24.16 -3.16
N GLU A 573 -6.03 -25.10 -3.09
CA GLU A 573 -4.77 -24.97 -2.38
C GLU A 573 -3.72 -24.37 -3.31
N LYS A 574 -2.95 -23.41 -2.80
CA LYS A 574 -1.81 -22.85 -3.51
C LYS A 574 -0.70 -22.51 -2.53
N VAL A 575 0.44 -23.15 -2.67
CA VAL A 575 1.65 -22.89 -1.89
C VAL A 575 2.71 -22.35 -2.83
N GLU A 576 3.17 -21.13 -2.60
CA GLU A 576 4.24 -20.53 -3.40
C GLU A 576 5.60 -21.14 -3.01
N ILE A 577 6.50 -21.24 -3.97
CA ILE A 577 7.88 -21.68 -3.74
C ILE A 577 8.64 -20.55 -3.04
N ASP A 578 9.25 -20.83 -1.88
CA ASP A 578 10.15 -19.90 -1.21
C ASP A 578 11.47 -19.80 -1.97
N THR A 579 11.62 -18.72 -2.74
CA THR A 579 12.75 -18.51 -3.64
C THR A 579 14.06 -18.16 -2.94
N ILE A 580 14.05 -18.06 -1.61
CA ILE A 580 15.26 -17.80 -0.80
C ILE A 580 15.92 -19.10 -0.39
N GLN A 581 15.12 -20.15 -0.28
CA GLN A 581 15.61 -21.48 -0.02
C GLN A 581 16.10 -22.16 -1.31
N PRO A 582 17.05 -23.08 -1.23
CA PRO A 582 17.47 -23.85 -2.39
C PRO A 582 16.29 -24.58 -3.02
N ALA A 583 16.01 -24.28 -4.27
CA ALA A 583 14.96 -24.94 -5.05
C ALA A 583 15.55 -25.36 -6.39
N SER A 584 15.42 -26.64 -6.75
CA SER A 584 16.02 -27.13 -7.99
C SER A 584 15.19 -28.21 -8.66
N VAL A 585 15.35 -28.32 -9.97
CA VAL A 585 14.78 -29.41 -10.76
C VAL A 585 15.82 -29.99 -11.73
N THR A 586 15.87 -31.32 -11.84
CA THR A 586 16.63 -32.02 -12.85
C THR A 586 15.66 -32.60 -13.86
N ILE A 587 15.89 -32.29 -15.14
CA ILE A 587 15.08 -32.72 -16.28
C ILE A 587 15.91 -33.61 -17.18
N GLN A 588 15.42 -34.81 -17.46
CA GLN A 588 16.10 -35.80 -18.31
C GLN A 588 15.13 -36.41 -19.29
N HIS A 589 15.54 -36.48 -20.55
CA HIS A 589 14.82 -37.17 -21.61
C HIS A 589 14.75 -38.68 -21.33
N VAL A 590 13.59 -39.29 -21.47
CA VAL A 590 13.35 -40.70 -21.19
C VAL A 590 13.20 -41.52 -22.45
N ASN A 591 12.45 -41.01 -23.46
CA ASN A 591 12.18 -41.74 -24.69
C ASN A 591 11.75 -40.83 -25.84
N ASP A 592 11.75 -41.38 -27.07
CA ASP A 592 11.39 -40.66 -28.29
C ASP A 592 9.90 -40.27 -28.40
N LYS A 593 9.13 -40.50 -27.36
CA LYS A 593 7.69 -40.13 -27.31
C LYS A 593 7.42 -38.79 -26.63
N GLY A 594 8.45 -38.07 -26.22
CA GLY A 594 8.33 -36.80 -25.52
C GLY A 594 8.15 -36.93 -24.00
N ASP A 595 8.56 -38.08 -23.44
CA ASP A 595 8.50 -38.27 -22.00
C ASP A 595 9.83 -37.85 -21.35
N TYR A 596 9.73 -37.08 -20.26
CA TYR A 596 10.86 -36.59 -19.48
C TYR A 596 10.69 -36.98 -18.01
N SER A 597 11.77 -37.41 -17.40
CA SER A 597 11.86 -37.48 -15.93
C SER A 597 12.16 -36.09 -15.39
N MET A 598 11.31 -35.61 -14.50
CA MET A 598 11.50 -34.36 -13.77
C MET A 598 11.54 -34.64 -12.29
N LYS A 599 12.68 -34.37 -11.68
CA LYS A 599 12.91 -34.57 -10.25
C LYS A 599 13.34 -33.26 -9.62
N GLY A 600 12.60 -32.80 -8.64
CA GLY A 600 12.86 -31.52 -8.01
C GLY A 600 12.53 -31.50 -6.52
N SER A 601 13.02 -30.47 -5.87
CA SER A 601 12.69 -30.13 -4.49
C SER A 601 12.71 -28.64 -4.28
N PHE A 602 11.87 -28.18 -3.36
CA PHE A 602 11.77 -26.78 -2.96
C PHE A 602 11.19 -26.68 -1.55
N VAL A 603 11.34 -25.51 -0.94
CA VAL A 603 10.62 -25.15 0.29
C VAL A 603 9.44 -24.28 -0.11
N GLY A 604 8.25 -24.59 0.39
CA GLY A 604 7.08 -23.73 0.22
C GLY A 604 7.13 -22.51 1.14
N THR A 605 6.36 -21.48 0.83
CA THR A 605 6.19 -20.32 1.73
C THR A 605 5.49 -20.68 3.05
N ASP A 606 4.92 -21.88 3.14
CA ASP A 606 4.45 -22.53 4.36
C ASP A 606 5.58 -23.18 5.19
N GLY A 607 6.83 -23.15 4.68
CA GLY A 607 8.02 -23.70 5.32
C GLY A 607 8.16 -25.23 5.21
N ILE A 608 7.28 -25.90 4.45
CA ILE A 608 7.34 -27.35 4.21
C ILE A 608 8.33 -27.63 3.06
N ASN A 609 9.13 -28.71 3.23
CA ASN A 609 9.94 -29.24 2.13
C ASN A 609 9.05 -30.04 1.18
N TYR A 610 9.01 -29.64 -0.07
CA TYR A 610 8.34 -30.38 -1.13
C TYR A 610 9.35 -31.06 -2.00
N SER A 611 9.06 -32.28 -2.40
CA SER A 611 9.82 -33.02 -3.39
C SER A 611 8.89 -33.65 -4.41
N PHE A 612 9.36 -33.86 -5.63
CA PHE A 612 8.65 -34.58 -6.66
C PHE A 612 9.61 -35.36 -7.54
N ASP A 613 9.14 -36.48 -8.06
CA ASP A 613 9.85 -37.33 -9.01
C ASP A 613 8.81 -37.95 -9.94
N ALA A 614 8.67 -37.38 -11.13
CA ALA A 614 7.62 -37.75 -12.08
C ALA A 614 8.20 -37.98 -13.47
N VAL A 615 7.68 -38.97 -14.18
CA VAL A 615 7.84 -39.08 -15.62
C VAL A 615 6.62 -38.48 -16.28
N VAL A 616 6.81 -37.35 -16.96
CA VAL A 616 5.72 -36.55 -17.53
C VAL A 616 5.87 -36.51 -19.06
N HIS A 617 4.72 -36.51 -19.74
CA HIS A 617 4.68 -36.21 -21.15
C HIS A 617 4.74 -34.70 -21.36
N VAL A 618 5.84 -34.21 -21.97
CA VAL A 618 6.05 -32.76 -22.16
C VAL A 618 5.45 -32.32 -23.48
N THR A 619 4.56 -31.34 -23.42
CA THR A 619 4.02 -30.64 -24.59
C THR A 619 4.66 -29.24 -24.67
N ALA A 620 5.42 -29.00 -25.76
CA ALA A 620 5.87 -27.65 -26.08
C ALA A 620 4.67 -26.80 -26.51
N LYS A 621 4.54 -25.63 -25.92
CA LYS A 621 3.44 -24.70 -26.21
C LYS A 621 3.97 -23.42 -26.81
N ASP A 622 3.33 -22.98 -27.88
CA ASP A 622 3.56 -21.67 -28.49
C ASP A 622 2.42 -20.73 -28.08
N THR A 623 2.78 -19.52 -27.64
CA THR A 623 1.82 -18.46 -27.35
C THR A 623 2.25 -17.21 -28.11
N ASP A 624 1.45 -16.81 -29.07
CA ASP A 624 1.72 -15.88 -30.15
C ASP A 624 2.30 -14.49 -29.81
N ASN A 625 2.55 -14.13 -28.55
CA ASN A 625 3.09 -12.80 -28.25
C ASN A 625 4.13 -12.69 -27.11
N TYR A 626 4.32 -13.72 -26.30
CA TYR A 626 5.24 -13.66 -25.15
C TYR A 626 6.09 -14.91 -24.92
N TYR A 627 5.64 -16.06 -25.41
CA TYR A 627 6.33 -17.33 -25.26
C TYR A 627 6.49 -17.97 -26.64
N SER A 628 7.64 -18.50 -26.95
CA SER A 628 7.87 -19.27 -28.17
C SER A 628 7.93 -20.76 -27.85
N GLU A 629 7.66 -21.57 -28.84
CA GLU A 629 7.74 -23.03 -28.75
C GLU A 629 9.15 -23.45 -28.33
N ILE A 630 9.25 -24.36 -27.36
CA ILE A 630 10.50 -25.02 -27.01
C ILE A 630 10.74 -26.10 -28.07
N THR A 631 11.92 -26.14 -28.62
CA THR A 631 12.34 -27.29 -29.43
C THR A 631 12.78 -28.41 -28.47
N LEU A 632 11.95 -29.44 -28.34
CA LEU A 632 12.33 -30.64 -27.62
C LEU A 632 13.53 -31.31 -28.37
N ASP A 633 14.41 -32.02 -27.64
CA ASP A 633 15.60 -32.63 -28.20
C ASP A 633 15.28 -33.34 -29.53
N GLU A 634 16.13 -33.23 -30.54
CA GLU A 634 15.85 -33.64 -31.93
C GLU A 634 15.33 -35.09 -32.07
N SER A 635 15.58 -35.97 -31.10
CA SER A 635 15.05 -37.33 -31.02
C SER A 635 13.58 -37.42 -30.61
N THR A 636 12.96 -36.29 -30.18
CA THR A 636 11.63 -36.24 -29.55
C THR A 636 10.63 -35.37 -30.30
N THR A 637 10.87 -35.06 -31.58
CA THR A 637 9.89 -34.31 -32.35
C THR A 637 8.54 -35.07 -32.32
N PRO A 638 7.47 -34.54 -31.66
CA PRO A 638 6.18 -35.20 -31.67
C PRO A 638 5.74 -35.33 -33.11
N THR A 639 5.43 -36.53 -33.57
CA THR A 639 4.73 -36.71 -34.84
C THR A 639 3.42 -35.94 -34.69
N ARG A 640 3.32 -34.83 -35.42
CA ARG A 640 2.12 -34.02 -35.50
C ARG A 640 0.96 -34.97 -35.83
N VAL A 641 0.09 -35.21 -34.86
CA VAL A 641 -1.18 -35.86 -35.13
C VAL A 641 -1.98 -34.86 -35.92
N GLU A 642 -2.00 -34.98 -37.22
CA GLU A 642 -2.93 -34.21 -38.06
C GLU A 642 -4.33 -34.62 -37.67
N ASN A 643 -5.01 -33.71 -36.99
CA ASN A 643 -6.41 -33.87 -36.71
C ASN A 643 -7.17 -33.73 -38.02
N THR A 644 -7.63 -34.87 -38.58
CA THR A 644 -8.32 -34.96 -39.88
C THR A 644 -9.73 -34.38 -39.87
N ASP A 645 -10.16 -33.81 -38.77
CA ASP A 645 -11.48 -33.15 -38.68
C ASP A 645 -11.27 -31.63 -38.63
N GLY A 646 -11.45 -30.98 -39.77
CA GLY A 646 -11.32 -29.54 -40.01
C GLY A 646 -12.10 -28.60 -39.07
N ARG A 647 -11.86 -28.69 -37.77
CA ARG A 647 -12.37 -27.75 -36.74
C ARG A 647 -11.20 -26.93 -36.18
N THR A 648 -11.37 -25.66 -36.39
CA THR A 648 -10.56 -24.53 -36.03
C THR A 648 -10.03 -24.50 -34.60
N ALA A 649 -8.74 -24.13 -34.51
CA ALA A 649 -8.04 -23.41 -33.44
C ALA A 649 -8.18 -23.94 -32.01
N ALA A 650 -7.12 -24.59 -31.56
CA ALA A 650 -6.91 -24.90 -30.15
C ALA A 650 -6.95 -23.60 -29.31
N THR A 651 -7.88 -23.55 -28.40
CA THR A 651 -7.95 -22.52 -27.36
C THR A 651 -7.11 -22.98 -26.18
N HIS A 652 -6.18 -22.16 -25.73
CA HIS A 652 -5.40 -22.42 -24.50
C HIS A 652 -5.91 -21.54 -23.37
N LYS A 653 -5.91 -22.07 -22.15
CA LYS A 653 -6.23 -21.33 -20.95
C LYS A 653 -4.98 -21.21 -20.09
N ILE A 654 -4.68 -20.00 -19.65
CA ILE A 654 -3.57 -19.75 -18.71
C ILE A 654 -4.10 -18.99 -17.50
N LEU A 655 -3.55 -19.27 -16.34
CA LEU A 655 -3.78 -18.49 -15.14
C LEU A 655 -2.68 -17.42 -15.02
N ARG A 656 -3.02 -16.14 -15.10
CA ARG A 656 -2.07 -15.05 -14.95
C ARG A 656 -2.57 -14.10 -13.87
N ASN A 657 -1.74 -13.87 -12.85
CA ASN A 657 -2.07 -12.99 -11.71
C ASN A 657 -3.43 -13.33 -11.07
N GLY A 658 -3.73 -14.61 -10.90
CA GLY A 658 -5.01 -15.06 -10.35
C GLY A 658 -6.20 -14.95 -11.30
N GLN A 659 -5.99 -14.56 -12.57
CA GLN A 659 -7.03 -14.51 -13.61
C GLN A 659 -6.81 -15.60 -14.66
N LEU A 660 -7.82 -16.42 -14.88
CA LEU A 660 -7.82 -17.39 -15.95
C LEU A 660 -8.04 -16.65 -17.28
N LEU A 661 -7.09 -16.80 -18.19
CA LEU A 661 -7.14 -16.21 -19.54
C LEU A 661 -7.33 -17.30 -20.57
N ILE A 662 -8.17 -17.05 -21.58
CA ILE A 662 -8.37 -17.92 -22.73
C ILE A 662 -7.58 -17.33 -23.91
N ILE A 663 -6.62 -18.09 -24.40
CA ILE A 663 -5.78 -17.68 -25.52
C ILE A 663 -6.24 -18.43 -26.76
N THR A 664 -6.59 -17.69 -27.80
CA THR A 664 -6.84 -18.22 -29.14
C THR A 664 -5.73 -17.78 -30.08
N HIS A 665 -5.62 -18.40 -31.23
CA HIS A 665 -4.62 -18.04 -32.25
C HIS A 665 -4.60 -16.55 -32.63
N GLU A 666 -5.66 -15.81 -32.37
CA GLU A 666 -5.79 -14.40 -32.77
C GLU A 666 -5.98 -13.43 -31.58
N SER A 667 -6.16 -13.90 -30.36
CA SER A 667 -6.51 -12.99 -29.25
C SER A 667 -6.52 -13.66 -27.89
N ILE A 668 -6.34 -12.83 -26.83
CA ILE A 668 -6.46 -13.23 -25.43
C ILE A 668 -7.81 -12.74 -24.90
N TYR A 669 -8.52 -13.59 -24.18
CA TYR A 669 -9.80 -13.27 -23.57
C TYR A 669 -9.79 -13.59 -22.07
N LYS A 670 -10.57 -12.85 -21.30
CA LYS A 670 -10.93 -13.22 -19.92
C LYS A 670 -12.00 -14.32 -19.94
N VAL A 671 -12.21 -14.99 -18.81
CA VAL A 671 -13.21 -16.05 -18.66
C VAL A 671 -14.63 -15.59 -19.01
N ASP A 672 -14.92 -14.30 -18.81
CA ASP A 672 -16.20 -13.67 -19.16
C ASP A 672 -16.36 -13.38 -20.66
N GLY A 673 -15.39 -13.75 -21.50
CA GLY A 673 -15.41 -13.54 -22.95
C GLY A 673 -14.91 -12.16 -23.39
N GLN A 674 -14.40 -11.33 -22.50
CA GLN A 674 -13.89 -10.00 -22.85
C GLN A 674 -12.49 -10.11 -23.46
N LYS A 675 -12.33 -9.63 -24.69
CA LYS A 675 -11.04 -9.60 -25.40
C LYS A 675 -10.09 -8.63 -24.73
N MET A 676 -8.86 -9.09 -24.43
CA MET A 676 -7.80 -8.22 -23.95
C MET A 676 -7.06 -7.61 -25.14
N GLN A 677 -6.81 -6.33 -25.10
CA GLN A 677 -6.03 -5.61 -26.12
C GLN A 677 -4.54 -5.80 -25.92
#